data_c512ec9b433d1b5fe97189448cd14b3a
#
_entry.id   c512ec9b433d1b5fe97189448cd14b3a
#
_cell.length_a   1.000
_cell.length_b   1.000
_cell.length_c   1.000
_cell.angle_alpha   90.00
_cell.angle_beta   90.00
_cell.angle_gamma   90.00
#
_symmetry.space_group_name_H-M   'P 1'
#
loop_
_entity.id
_entity.type
_entity.pdbx_description
1 polymer ?
#
loop_
_entity_poly.entity_id
_entity_poly.type
_entity_poly.pdbx_seq_one_letter_code
_entity_poly.pdbx_strand_id
1 'polypeptide(L)'
;MTTTHVPSPGSTDWSFPIAGMTCASCVSRVEKVLAQLPGVSSATVNLATETATLRSAPDLHAHTITEAVERAGYSVPQQTVSLEIEGMTCASCVGRVEKALTKVEGIVSAQVNLATEVAQVRFATGIVGVDDLVAAVDRAGYRAKPVATAGAAATPRPTAPWWPVAVAAALSLPLVVPMVGLLFGRHWMLNGWLQLALATPVQFWLGARFYVAGWKALRAGAGNMDLLVALGTTAGFGLSLFELLRQGADGMPHLYFEASAVVITLVLLGKWLEARAKHQTTEAIRALNALRPETATVRRDGAEQSVPISQVKVGDQVVIRPGERIPVDGSVLEGDSQVDESLITGESLPVARHEGDRVTGGAVNGEGLLVVNTTAVGTETTLSRIVRMVESAQAKKAPIQRLVDKVSAVFVPVVIGIALVTLLGWGLGTGQWEQGILNAVAVLVIACPCALGLATPTAIMAGTGVAARHGILIKDAEALEVAHAITVVAFDKTGTLTEGKPRLVAAVPAVGDRRALLAAAAAIQAGSEHPLARAVLDAAAAEGAAAPAATQVRAVAGKGMSALVAGRELRLGSTRYMNELGVDFRLLVQPAQQHEAQGQTVSWLADVTDKPVLVGLFAFGDTVKADAREAVARLQALKIKTVLVTGDNRGSANAVATALGIDQVEAEVLPQDKADIVAKLKQGGAVVAMIGDGINDAPALAAADVGIAMSTGTDVAMHAAGVTLMRGKPSLVADAIDISRRTYAKIRQNLFWAFVYNLVGVPLAAFGLLNPVIAGAAMAFSSVSVVSNALLLRRWKGTAK
;
A
#
# COMPACT_ATOMS: atom_id res chain seq x y z
N MET A 1 26.47 -10.22 -49.98
CA MET A 1 27.53 -10.85 -49.17
C MET A 1 27.23 -10.52 -47.70
N THR A 2 26.52 -11.35 -47.04
CA THR A 2 26.18 -11.23 -45.60
C THR A 2 27.32 -11.87 -44.80
N THR A 3 28.16 -11.03 -44.22
CA THR A 3 29.20 -11.48 -43.30
C THR A 3 28.56 -11.80 -41.93
N THR A 4 28.38 -13.08 -41.67
CA THR A 4 28.13 -13.62 -40.35
C THR A 4 29.34 -13.38 -39.47
N HIS A 5 29.27 -12.38 -38.59
CA HIS A 5 30.24 -12.15 -37.53
C HIS A 5 30.10 -13.22 -36.46
N VAL A 6 31.08 -14.08 -36.30
CA VAL A 6 31.25 -14.98 -35.16
C VAL A 6 31.70 -14.16 -33.98
N PRO A 7 31.02 -14.22 -32.81
CA PRO A 7 31.44 -13.50 -31.61
C PRO A 7 32.78 -13.99 -31.10
N SER A 8 33.69 -13.07 -30.81
CA SER A 8 34.95 -13.33 -30.12
C SER A 8 34.66 -13.89 -28.71
N PRO A 9 35.35 -14.92 -28.23
CA PRO A 9 35.18 -15.43 -26.89
C PRO A 9 35.60 -14.35 -25.89
N GLY A 10 34.66 -13.78 -25.14
CA GLY A 10 34.89 -12.86 -24.04
C GLY A 10 34.23 -11.44 -24.18
N SER A 11 33.29 -11.25 -25.10
CA SER A 11 32.53 -9.99 -25.16
C SER A 11 31.06 -10.20 -24.72
N THR A 12 30.50 -9.24 -23.98
CA THR A 12 29.09 -9.20 -23.57
C THR A 12 28.34 -8.20 -24.45
N ASP A 13 27.25 -8.63 -25.06
CA ASP A 13 26.35 -7.78 -25.85
C ASP A 13 25.17 -7.36 -24.97
N TRP A 14 24.96 -6.04 -24.84
CA TRP A 14 23.87 -5.42 -24.11
C TRP A 14 22.88 -4.80 -25.08
N SER A 15 21.58 -4.95 -24.84
CA SER A 15 20.54 -4.25 -25.58
C SER A 15 19.45 -3.79 -24.63
N PHE A 16 19.30 -2.47 -24.48
CA PHE A 16 18.38 -1.89 -23.50
C PHE A 16 17.71 -0.62 -24.02
N PRO A 17 16.45 -0.34 -23.62
CA PRO A 17 15.73 0.85 -24.00
C PRO A 17 16.28 2.09 -23.29
N ILE A 18 16.17 3.26 -23.94
CA ILE A 18 16.52 4.56 -23.37
C ILE A 18 15.35 5.51 -23.54
N ALA A 19 14.82 6.02 -22.44
CA ALA A 19 13.75 6.99 -22.44
C ALA A 19 14.25 8.44 -22.47
N GLY A 20 13.49 9.33 -23.12
CA GLY A 20 13.74 10.77 -23.16
C GLY A 20 14.51 11.25 -24.39
N MET A 21 14.81 10.39 -25.38
CA MET A 21 15.43 10.79 -26.63
C MET A 21 14.37 11.32 -27.60
N THR A 22 14.65 12.50 -28.22
CA THR A 22 13.68 13.12 -29.14
C THR A 22 14.28 13.50 -30.49
N CYS A 23 15.61 13.44 -30.62
CA CYS A 23 16.30 13.89 -31.84
C CYS A 23 17.67 13.23 -32.03
N ALA A 24 18.26 13.37 -33.22
CA ALA A 24 19.56 12.79 -33.56
C ALA A 24 20.72 13.30 -32.69
N SER A 25 20.63 14.50 -32.13
CA SER A 25 21.65 15.02 -31.21
C SER A 25 21.59 14.30 -29.83
N CYS A 26 20.40 13.83 -29.42
CA CYS A 26 20.25 13.00 -28.26
C CYS A 26 20.96 11.65 -28.44
N VAL A 27 20.75 11.01 -29.60
CA VAL A 27 21.43 9.75 -30.00
C VAL A 27 22.95 9.91 -29.91
N SER A 28 23.52 10.90 -30.58
CA SER A 28 24.98 11.15 -30.59
C SER A 28 25.53 11.39 -29.17
N ARG A 29 24.76 12.05 -28.31
CA ARG A 29 25.16 12.29 -26.91
C ARG A 29 25.23 10.98 -26.12
N VAL A 30 24.21 10.14 -26.23
CA VAL A 30 24.17 8.86 -25.55
C VAL A 30 25.26 7.92 -26.08
N GLU A 31 25.42 7.81 -27.41
CA GLU A 31 26.47 7.00 -28.01
C GLU A 31 27.86 7.41 -27.53
N LYS A 32 28.13 8.72 -27.49
CA LYS A 32 29.41 9.24 -27.02
C LYS A 32 29.69 8.90 -25.55
N VAL A 33 28.70 9.02 -24.69
CA VAL A 33 28.87 8.72 -23.27
C VAL A 33 29.04 7.20 -23.05
N LEU A 34 28.29 6.37 -23.74
CA LEU A 34 28.42 4.92 -23.69
C LEU A 34 29.76 4.42 -24.27
N ALA A 35 30.22 5.02 -25.40
CA ALA A 35 31.51 4.67 -26.01
C ALA A 35 32.73 5.09 -25.15
N GLN A 36 32.56 6.01 -24.22
CA GLN A 36 33.60 6.44 -23.28
C GLN A 36 33.74 5.52 -22.04
N LEU A 37 32.85 4.57 -21.87
CA LEU A 37 32.94 3.65 -20.74
C LEU A 37 34.13 2.69 -20.89
N PRO A 38 34.85 2.39 -19.80
CA PRO A 38 35.97 1.43 -19.86
C PRO A 38 35.50 0.05 -20.33
N GLY A 39 36.21 -0.51 -21.31
CA GLY A 39 35.90 -1.84 -21.82
C GLY A 39 34.83 -1.91 -22.90
N VAL A 40 34.25 -0.77 -23.33
CA VAL A 40 33.28 -0.71 -24.42
C VAL A 40 34.00 -0.70 -25.76
N SER A 41 33.65 -1.64 -26.61
CA SER A 41 34.22 -1.75 -27.98
C SER A 41 33.33 -1.10 -29.05
N SER A 42 32.01 -1.09 -28.85
CA SER A 42 31.06 -0.39 -29.72
C SER A 42 29.79 -0.01 -28.96
N ALA A 43 29.23 1.15 -29.30
CA ALA A 43 27.93 1.60 -28.80
C ALA A 43 27.14 2.19 -29.99
N THR A 44 25.90 1.76 -30.16
CA THR A 44 25.01 2.25 -31.21
C THR A 44 23.62 2.46 -30.61
N VAL A 45 23.00 3.58 -30.94
CA VAL A 45 21.68 3.96 -30.44
C VAL A 45 20.73 4.19 -31.62
N ASN A 46 19.58 3.57 -31.54
CA ASN A 46 18.52 3.71 -32.55
C ASN A 46 17.37 4.57 -31.99
N LEU A 47 17.15 5.73 -32.59
CA LEU A 47 16.09 6.65 -32.20
C LEU A 47 14.70 6.11 -32.48
N ALA A 48 14.52 5.35 -33.56
CA ALA A 48 13.19 4.85 -33.96
C ALA A 48 12.68 3.73 -33.02
N THR A 49 13.59 2.95 -32.47
CA THR A 49 13.27 1.90 -31.48
C THR A 49 13.57 2.31 -30.06
N GLU A 50 14.13 3.52 -29.85
CA GLU A 50 14.59 4.03 -28.55
C GLU A 50 15.51 3.04 -27.80
N THR A 51 16.34 2.28 -28.53
CA THR A 51 17.16 1.20 -27.98
C THR A 51 18.65 1.50 -28.20
N ALA A 52 19.46 1.30 -27.17
CA ALA A 52 20.92 1.25 -27.26
C ALA A 52 21.41 -0.19 -27.33
N THR A 53 22.39 -0.44 -28.19
CA THR A 53 23.13 -1.69 -28.28
C THR A 53 24.59 -1.41 -27.95
N LEU A 54 25.16 -2.14 -26.99
CA LEU A 54 26.52 -1.93 -26.51
C LEU A 54 27.25 -3.27 -26.51
N ARG A 55 28.48 -3.28 -27.01
CA ARG A 55 29.38 -4.42 -26.88
C ARG A 55 30.54 -4.05 -25.97
N SER A 56 30.75 -4.84 -24.93
CA SER A 56 31.75 -4.57 -23.89
C SER A 56 32.55 -5.80 -23.47
N ALA A 57 33.64 -5.55 -22.77
CA ALA A 57 34.32 -6.58 -21.97
C ALA A 57 33.39 -7.16 -20.88
N PRO A 58 33.62 -8.39 -20.40
CA PRO A 58 32.75 -9.06 -19.43
C PRO A 58 32.66 -8.40 -18.05
N ASP A 59 33.60 -7.54 -17.73
CA ASP A 59 33.76 -6.82 -16.47
C ASP A 59 33.04 -5.45 -16.42
N LEU A 60 32.33 -5.09 -17.48
CA LEU A 60 31.48 -3.89 -17.45
C LEU A 60 30.20 -4.16 -16.67
N HIS A 61 29.98 -3.40 -15.61
CA HIS A 61 28.81 -3.54 -14.75
C HIS A 61 27.60 -2.76 -15.26
N ALA A 62 26.41 -3.34 -15.15
CA ALA A 62 25.12 -2.74 -15.53
C ALA A 62 24.87 -1.37 -14.86
N HIS A 63 25.28 -1.21 -13.61
CA HIS A 63 25.19 0.06 -12.87
C HIS A 63 25.98 1.18 -13.55
N THR A 64 27.15 0.89 -14.05
CA THR A 64 27.99 1.87 -14.77
C THR A 64 27.32 2.36 -16.07
N ILE A 65 26.60 1.45 -16.74
CA ILE A 65 25.82 1.78 -17.94
C ILE A 65 24.65 2.71 -17.59
N THR A 66 23.86 2.37 -16.57
CA THR A 66 22.70 3.17 -16.15
C THR A 66 23.11 4.56 -15.67
N GLU A 67 24.15 4.66 -14.84
CA GLU A 67 24.69 5.96 -14.41
C GLU A 67 25.21 6.81 -15.56
N ALA A 68 25.83 6.20 -16.57
CA ALA A 68 26.32 6.94 -17.73
C ALA A 68 25.17 7.54 -18.53
N VAL A 69 24.09 6.80 -18.72
CA VAL A 69 22.86 7.25 -19.38
C VAL A 69 22.19 8.38 -18.59
N GLU A 70 22.11 8.25 -17.26
CA GLU A 70 21.54 9.28 -16.37
C GLU A 70 22.37 10.57 -16.38
N ARG A 71 23.70 10.47 -16.34
CA ARG A 71 24.60 11.63 -16.48
C ARG A 71 24.45 12.34 -17.82
N ALA A 72 24.06 11.60 -18.86
CA ALA A 72 23.76 12.21 -20.17
C ALA A 72 22.38 12.92 -20.19
N GLY A 73 21.57 12.80 -19.12
CA GLY A 73 20.26 13.42 -19.01
C GLY A 73 19.11 12.54 -19.55
N TYR A 74 19.32 11.23 -19.67
CA TYR A 74 18.35 10.24 -20.13
C TYR A 74 18.17 9.17 -19.07
N SER A 75 17.19 8.26 -19.24
CA SER A 75 16.96 7.20 -18.28
C SER A 75 16.79 5.84 -18.97
N VAL A 76 17.23 4.78 -18.27
CA VAL A 76 16.88 3.41 -18.63
C VAL A 76 15.57 3.06 -17.95
N PRO A 77 14.50 2.70 -18.69
CA PRO A 77 13.24 2.32 -18.11
C PRO A 77 13.40 1.16 -17.12
N GLN A 78 12.72 1.28 -15.98
CA GLN A 78 12.74 0.26 -14.94
C GLN A 78 11.45 -0.55 -15.00
N GLN A 79 11.56 -1.85 -14.83
CA GLN A 79 10.44 -2.76 -14.73
C GLN A 79 10.35 -3.33 -13.31
N THR A 80 9.12 -3.54 -12.85
CA THR A 80 8.87 -4.22 -11.57
C THR A 80 8.24 -5.58 -11.85
N VAL A 81 8.82 -6.63 -11.28
CA VAL A 81 8.26 -7.98 -11.32
C VAL A 81 7.97 -8.46 -9.91
N SER A 82 6.86 -9.19 -9.76
CA SER A 82 6.54 -9.90 -8.52
C SER A 82 6.88 -11.38 -8.70
N LEU A 83 7.69 -11.92 -7.78
CA LEU A 83 8.06 -13.34 -7.72
C LEU A 83 7.46 -13.96 -6.48
N GLU A 84 6.76 -15.07 -6.63
CA GLU A 84 6.33 -15.92 -5.53
C GLU A 84 7.52 -16.77 -5.06
N ILE A 85 7.85 -16.70 -3.77
CA ILE A 85 9.02 -17.39 -3.19
C ILE A 85 8.56 -18.50 -2.25
N GLU A 86 8.81 -19.75 -2.63
CA GLU A 86 8.46 -20.90 -1.82
C GLU A 86 9.59 -21.26 -0.83
N GLY A 87 9.22 -21.64 0.40
CA GLY A 87 10.15 -22.22 1.39
C GLY A 87 10.77 -21.21 2.36
N MET A 88 10.29 -19.97 2.39
CA MET A 88 10.67 -19.00 3.43
C MET A 88 9.93 -19.28 4.73
N THR A 89 10.65 -19.38 5.85
CA THR A 89 10.07 -19.71 7.16
C THR A 89 10.28 -18.62 8.22
N CYS A 90 11.21 -17.69 7.99
CA CYS A 90 11.57 -16.68 8.99
C CYS A 90 12.20 -15.44 8.35
N ALA A 91 12.39 -14.38 9.15
CA ALA A 91 12.97 -13.12 8.70
C ALA A 91 14.40 -13.27 8.14
N SER A 92 15.20 -14.20 8.66
CA SER A 92 16.55 -14.47 8.11
C SER A 92 16.51 -15.06 6.70
N CYS A 93 15.46 -15.84 6.37
CA CYS A 93 15.21 -16.33 5.01
C CYS A 93 14.94 -15.18 4.04
N VAL A 94 14.11 -14.22 4.47
CA VAL A 94 13.79 -13.00 3.72
C VAL A 94 15.06 -12.21 3.40
N GLY A 95 15.87 -11.89 4.41
CA GLY A 95 17.11 -11.15 4.21
C GLY A 95 18.11 -11.86 3.27
N ARG A 96 18.08 -13.20 3.24
CA ARG A 96 18.91 -13.99 2.32
C ARG A 96 18.43 -13.86 0.88
N VAL A 97 17.13 -14.00 0.63
CA VAL A 97 16.55 -13.82 -0.70
C VAL A 97 16.79 -12.39 -1.20
N GLU A 98 16.55 -11.38 -0.37
CA GLU A 98 16.83 -9.98 -0.71
C GLU A 98 18.30 -9.76 -1.08
N LYS A 99 19.22 -10.29 -0.27
CA LYS A 99 20.67 -10.19 -0.53
C LYS A 99 21.09 -10.94 -1.79
N ALA A 100 20.44 -12.06 -2.11
CA ALA A 100 20.72 -12.80 -3.34
C ALA A 100 20.24 -12.05 -4.58
N LEU A 101 19.03 -11.47 -4.51
CA LEU A 101 18.47 -10.66 -5.57
C LEU A 101 19.27 -9.37 -5.79
N THR A 102 19.58 -8.63 -4.73
CA THR A 102 20.34 -7.35 -4.84
C THR A 102 21.78 -7.53 -5.31
N LYS A 103 22.34 -8.77 -5.30
CA LYS A 103 23.64 -9.06 -5.89
C LYS A 103 23.58 -9.26 -7.41
N VAL A 104 22.39 -9.42 -7.99
CA VAL A 104 22.23 -9.48 -9.44
C VAL A 104 22.41 -8.09 -10.02
N GLU A 105 23.31 -7.95 -10.97
CA GLU A 105 23.58 -6.67 -11.62
C GLU A 105 22.35 -6.16 -12.36
N GLY A 106 22.09 -4.86 -12.29
CA GLY A 106 20.89 -4.23 -12.89
C GLY A 106 19.66 -4.23 -12.01
N ILE A 107 19.73 -4.77 -10.79
CA ILE A 107 18.66 -4.65 -9.80
C ILE A 107 18.74 -3.29 -9.09
N VAL A 108 17.65 -2.54 -9.14
CA VAL A 108 17.48 -1.25 -8.45
C VAL A 108 17.04 -1.47 -7.00
N SER A 109 16.08 -2.37 -6.80
CA SER A 109 15.63 -2.74 -5.46
C SER A 109 14.96 -4.11 -5.46
N ALA A 110 15.14 -4.85 -4.37
CA ALA A 110 14.43 -6.09 -4.11
C ALA A 110 13.86 -6.05 -2.69
N GLN A 111 12.57 -6.30 -2.56
CA GLN A 111 11.86 -6.31 -1.28
C GLN A 111 11.05 -7.60 -1.18
N VAL A 112 11.25 -8.33 -0.10
CA VAL A 112 10.62 -9.64 0.11
C VAL A 112 9.72 -9.58 1.32
N ASN A 113 8.48 -10.01 1.15
CA ASN A 113 7.49 -10.07 2.22
C ASN A 113 7.29 -11.52 2.66
N LEU A 114 7.58 -11.81 3.91
CA LEU A 114 7.40 -13.15 4.48
C LEU A 114 5.93 -13.56 4.59
N ALA A 115 5.04 -12.60 4.81
CA ALA A 115 3.63 -12.90 5.05
C ALA A 115 2.88 -13.25 3.76
N THR A 116 3.21 -12.57 2.66
CA THR A 116 2.65 -12.85 1.33
C THR A 116 3.47 -13.85 0.54
N GLU A 117 4.71 -14.13 0.98
CA GLU A 117 5.69 -14.96 0.28
C GLU A 117 6.03 -14.44 -1.12
N VAL A 118 5.96 -13.11 -1.31
CA VAL A 118 6.22 -12.43 -2.58
C VAL A 118 7.45 -11.55 -2.47
N ALA A 119 8.32 -11.60 -3.49
CA ALA A 119 9.38 -10.64 -3.72
C ALA A 119 8.96 -9.65 -4.80
N GLN A 120 9.03 -8.36 -4.52
CA GLN A 120 8.94 -7.31 -5.53
C GLN A 120 10.36 -6.88 -5.92
N VAL A 121 10.69 -7.05 -7.20
CA VAL A 121 12.01 -6.76 -7.73
C VAL A 121 11.88 -5.69 -8.80
N ARG A 122 12.57 -4.58 -8.62
CA ARG A 122 12.67 -3.50 -9.60
C ARG A 122 14.04 -3.55 -10.25
N PHE A 123 14.08 -3.63 -11.57
CA PHE A 123 15.30 -3.82 -12.35
C PHE A 123 15.26 -3.04 -13.65
N ALA A 124 16.45 -2.78 -14.21
CA ALA A 124 16.59 -2.09 -15.48
C ALA A 124 16.19 -3.01 -16.65
N THR A 125 15.22 -2.57 -17.45
CA THR A 125 14.69 -3.33 -18.58
C THR A 125 15.78 -3.61 -19.63
N GLY A 126 15.84 -4.86 -20.10
CA GLY A 126 16.80 -5.28 -21.14
C GLY A 126 18.22 -5.58 -20.62
N ILE A 127 18.51 -5.31 -19.35
CA ILE A 127 19.78 -5.62 -18.69
C ILE A 127 19.68 -6.92 -17.89
N VAL A 128 18.55 -7.16 -17.23
CA VAL A 128 18.28 -8.37 -16.43
C VAL A 128 16.99 -9.00 -16.92
N GLY A 129 16.99 -10.32 -17.04
CA GLY A 129 15.80 -11.12 -17.33
C GLY A 129 15.13 -11.64 -16.06
N VAL A 130 13.84 -12.00 -16.17
CA VAL A 130 13.11 -12.63 -15.04
C VAL A 130 13.74 -13.98 -14.66
N ASP A 131 14.28 -14.69 -15.63
CA ASP A 131 14.96 -15.98 -15.41
C ASP A 131 16.23 -15.83 -14.56
N ASP A 132 16.96 -14.72 -14.69
CA ASP A 132 18.13 -14.42 -13.86
C ASP A 132 17.75 -14.22 -12.40
N LEU A 133 16.58 -13.60 -12.16
CA LEU A 133 16.03 -13.40 -10.83
C LEU A 133 15.62 -14.73 -10.20
N VAL A 134 14.94 -15.58 -10.96
CA VAL A 134 14.57 -16.93 -10.53
C VAL A 134 15.83 -17.75 -10.19
N ALA A 135 16.83 -17.74 -11.07
CA ALA A 135 18.10 -18.43 -10.83
C ALA A 135 18.85 -17.90 -9.59
N ALA A 136 18.78 -16.59 -9.31
CA ALA A 136 19.38 -16.02 -8.11
C ALA A 136 18.70 -16.51 -6.81
N VAL A 137 17.37 -16.62 -6.83
CA VAL A 137 16.59 -17.15 -5.71
C VAL A 137 16.86 -18.65 -5.52
N ASP A 138 16.94 -19.42 -6.60
CA ASP A 138 17.26 -20.84 -6.54
C ASP A 138 18.67 -21.10 -5.97
N ARG A 139 19.66 -20.28 -6.35
CA ARG A 139 21.01 -20.32 -5.76
C ARG A 139 21.00 -20.00 -4.26
N ALA A 140 20.06 -19.16 -3.80
CA ALA A 140 19.88 -18.90 -2.37
C ALA A 140 19.18 -20.06 -1.62
N GLY A 141 18.74 -21.09 -2.35
CA GLY A 141 18.12 -22.30 -1.80
C GLY A 141 16.61 -22.22 -1.66
N TYR A 142 15.94 -21.32 -2.37
CA TYR A 142 14.50 -21.16 -2.42
C TYR A 142 13.99 -21.35 -3.85
N ARG A 143 12.69 -21.54 -4.03
CA ARG A 143 12.08 -21.60 -5.36
C ARG A 143 11.34 -20.30 -5.64
N ALA A 144 11.53 -19.74 -6.81
CA ALA A 144 10.80 -18.56 -7.28
C ALA A 144 9.96 -18.89 -8.52
N LYS A 145 8.79 -18.28 -8.59
CA LYS A 145 7.92 -18.31 -9.78
C LYS A 145 7.44 -16.90 -10.06
N PRO A 146 7.49 -16.44 -11.32
CA PRO A 146 6.87 -15.17 -11.68
C PRO A 146 5.37 -15.23 -11.38
N VAL A 147 4.86 -14.19 -10.72
CA VAL A 147 3.41 -14.01 -10.58
C VAL A 147 2.89 -13.57 -11.93
N ALA A 148 2.06 -14.40 -12.56
CA ALA A 148 1.49 -14.10 -13.87
C ALA A 148 0.68 -12.78 -13.79
N THR A 149 1.04 -11.82 -14.64
CA THR A 149 0.29 -10.58 -14.83
C THR A 149 -1.11 -10.91 -15.35
N ALA A 150 -2.11 -10.51 -14.58
CA ALA A 150 -3.55 -10.42 -14.87
C ALA A 150 -4.10 -11.35 -15.99
N GLY A 151 -4.68 -12.47 -15.60
CA GLY A 151 -5.45 -13.34 -16.50
C GLY A 151 -5.65 -14.77 -16.00
N ALA A 152 -4.77 -15.31 -15.20
CA ALA A 152 -4.98 -16.60 -14.56
C ALA A 152 -5.58 -16.37 -13.17
N ALA A 153 -6.81 -16.83 -12.97
CA ALA A 153 -7.43 -16.92 -11.65
C ALA A 153 -6.41 -17.58 -10.71
N ALA A 154 -6.00 -16.87 -9.68
CA ALA A 154 -5.11 -17.42 -8.66
C ALA A 154 -5.81 -18.63 -8.05
N THR A 155 -5.37 -19.83 -8.40
CA THR A 155 -5.88 -21.05 -7.80
C THR A 155 -5.80 -20.92 -6.29
N PRO A 156 -6.87 -21.22 -5.55
CA PRO A 156 -6.88 -21.14 -4.10
C PRO A 156 -5.70 -21.96 -3.56
N ARG A 157 -4.74 -21.32 -2.92
CA ARG A 157 -3.65 -22.06 -2.26
C ARG A 157 -4.31 -23.02 -1.27
N PRO A 158 -4.00 -24.31 -1.31
CA PRO A 158 -4.51 -25.23 -0.31
C PRO A 158 -4.04 -24.75 1.06
N THR A 159 -4.96 -24.65 2.00
CA THR A 159 -4.63 -24.40 3.40
C THR A 159 -3.61 -25.42 3.86
N ALA A 160 -2.59 -24.98 4.62
CA ALA A 160 -1.58 -25.91 5.13
C ALA A 160 -2.26 -27.13 5.75
N PRO A 161 -1.94 -28.36 5.29
CA PRO A 161 -2.66 -29.55 5.71
C PRO A 161 -2.50 -29.74 7.22
N TRP A 162 -3.59 -30.03 7.91
CA TRP A 162 -3.62 -30.26 9.36
C TRP A 162 -3.11 -31.66 9.74
N TRP A 163 -3.09 -32.59 8.78
CA TRP A 163 -2.75 -34.00 9.02
C TRP A 163 -1.35 -34.23 9.59
N PRO A 164 -0.26 -33.46 9.21
CA PRO A 164 1.04 -33.67 9.83
C PRO A 164 1.04 -33.38 11.33
N VAL A 165 0.26 -32.36 11.74
CA VAL A 165 0.09 -32.01 13.15
C VAL A 165 -0.68 -33.10 13.87
N ALA A 166 -1.75 -33.62 13.28
CA ALA A 166 -2.53 -34.71 13.87
C ALA A 166 -1.74 -36.00 14.03
N VAL A 167 -0.96 -36.39 13.01
CA VAL A 167 -0.09 -37.58 13.08
C VAL A 167 1.02 -37.39 14.12
N ALA A 168 1.67 -36.21 14.15
CA ALA A 168 2.66 -35.89 15.17
C ALA A 168 2.09 -35.96 16.58
N ALA A 169 0.90 -35.38 16.79
CA ALA A 169 0.20 -35.41 18.08
C ALA A 169 -0.18 -36.85 18.48
N ALA A 170 -0.72 -37.66 17.55
CA ALA A 170 -1.08 -39.03 17.81
C ALA A 170 0.12 -39.92 18.21
N LEU A 171 1.30 -39.68 17.59
CA LEU A 171 2.54 -40.40 17.91
C LEU A 171 3.19 -39.89 19.21
N SER A 172 3.06 -38.58 19.50
CA SER A 172 3.65 -37.96 20.71
C SER A 172 2.81 -38.14 21.95
N LEU A 173 1.47 -38.26 21.84
CA LEU A 173 0.56 -38.37 22.98
C LEU A 173 0.89 -39.57 23.88
N PRO A 174 1.13 -40.79 23.35
CA PRO A 174 1.52 -41.94 24.19
C PRO A 174 2.80 -41.70 24.98
N LEU A 175 3.73 -40.87 24.44
CA LEU A 175 4.99 -40.56 25.09
C LEU A 175 4.80 -39.58 26.28
N VAL A 176 3.74 -38.77 26.26
CA VAL A 176 3.41 -37.79 27.31
C VAL A 176 2.56 -38.42 28.45
N VAL A 177 1.74 -39.44 28.16
CA VAL A 177 0.87 -40.09 29.12
C VAL A 177 1.61 -40.54 30.39
N PRO A 178 2.84 -41.13 30.33
CA PRO A 178 3.60 -41.46 31.53
C PRO A 178 3.93 -40.29 32.43
N MET A 179 4.20 -39.10 31.83
CA MET A 179 4.47 -37.88 32.59
C MET A 179 3.27 -37.42 33.39
N VAL A 180 2.03 -37.59 32.84
CA VAL A 180 0.80 -37.28 33.54
C VAL A 180 0.57 -38.30 34.68
N GLY A 181 0.94 -39.58 34.49
CA GLY A 181 0.89 -40.60 35.53
C GLY A 181 1.70 -40.26 36.76
N LEU A 182 2.88 -39.64 36.61
CA LEU A 182 3.74 -39.16 37.70
C LEU A 182 3.05 -38.13 38.60
N LEU A 183 2.20 -37.25 38.05
CA LEU A 183 1.39 -36.28 38.82
C LEU A 183 0.39 -36.98 39.75
N PHE A 184 -0.01 -38.21 39.44
CA PHE A 184 -0.92 -39.04 40.23
C PHE A 184 -0.17 -40.13 41.00
N GLY A 185 1.18 -40.04 41.11
CA GLY A 185 1.99 -41.01 41.84
C GLY A 185 2.05 -42.43 41.22
N ARG A 186 1.72 -42.55 39.92
CA ARG A 186 1.75 -43.82 39.17
C ARG A 186 2.85 -43.80 38.12
N HIS A 187 3.73 -44.80 38.13
CA HIS A 187 4.81 -44.94 37.14
C HIS A 187 4.32 -45.81 35.95
N TRP A 188 3.83 -45.14 34.91
CA TRP A 188 3.41 -45.77 33.64
C TRP A 188 4.51 -45.63 32.61
N MET A 189 5.67 -46.28 32.80
CA MET A 189 6.77 -46.15 31.85
C MET A 189 6.51 -47.04 30.63
N LEU A 190 6.57 -46.45 29.42
CA LEU A 190 6.59 -47.18 28.16
C LEU A 190 7.97 -47.85 27.98
N ASN A 191 7.96 -49.05 27.39
CA ASN A 191 9.24 -49.70 26.97
C ASN A 191 10.06 -48.74 26.09
N GLY A 192 11.38 -48.62 26.37
CA GLY A 192 12.26 -47.67 25.67
C GLY A 192 12.31 -47.85 24.14
N TRP A 193 12.22 -49.12 23.67
CA TRP A 193 12.17 -49.38 22.22
C TRP A 193 10.87 -48.92 21.58
N LEU A 194 9.76 -48.97 22.32
CA LEU A 194 8.47 -48.45 21.88
C LEU A 194 8.51 -46.92 21.82
N GLN A 195 9.16 -46.28 22.80
CA GLN A 195 9.37 -44.82 22.77
C GLN A 195 10.19 -44.42 21.57
N LEU A 196 11.29 -45.11 21.24
CA LEU A 196 12.11 -44.93 20.06
C LEU A 196 11.28 -45.09 18.79
N ALA A 197 10.49 -46.15 18.69
CA ALA A 197 9.66 -46.41 17.51
C ALA A 197 8.62 -45.33 17.26
N LEU A 198 8.02 -44.74 18.31
CA LEU A 198 7.05 -43.64 18.21
C LEU A 198 7.72 -42.31 17.91
N ALA A 199 8.88 -42.01 18.51
CA ALA A 199 9.57 -40.75 18.33
C ALA A 199 10.29 -40.65 16.96
N THR A 200 10.82 -41.76 16.41
CA THR A 200 11.57 -41.77 15.15
C THR A 200 10.80 -41.17 13.97
N PRO A 201 9.54 -41.57 13.68
CA PRO A 201 8.76 -40.95 12.60
C PRO A 201 8.52 -39.46 12.82
N VAL A 202 8.31 -39.02 14.07
CA VAL A 202 8.13 -37.62 14.40
C VAL A 202 9.42 -36.85 14.13
N GLN A 203 10.55 -37.36 14.56
CA GLN A 203 11.86 -36.75 14.43
C GLN A 203 12.32 -36.60 12.96
N PHE A 204 12.28 -37.68 12.20
CA PHE A 204 12.96 -37.76 10.88
C PHE A 204 12.01 -37.64 9.69
N TRP A 205 10.75 -38.02 9.81
CA TRP A 205 9.77 -37.86 8.74
C TRP A 205 9.00 -36.54 8.85
N LEU A 206 8.30 -36.31 9.95
CA LEU A 206 7.52 -35.08 10.17
C LEU A 206 8.43 -33.88 10.44
N GLY A 207 9.58 -34.11 11.11
CA GLY A 207 10.62 -33.14 11.38
C GLY A 207 11.61 -32.88 10.22
N ALA A 208 11.55 -33.63 9.11
CA ALA A 208 12.49 -33.55 7.99
C ALA A 208 12.67 -32.11 7.47
N ARG A 209 11.59 -31.33 7.45
CA ARG A 209 11.62 -29.93 7.00
C ARG A 209 12.62 -29.07 7.79
N PHE A 210 12.75 -29.32 9.10
CA PHE A 210 13.66 -28.55 9.96
C PHE A 210 15.12 -28.87 9.63
N TYR A 211 15.43 -30.13 9.33
CA TYR A 211 16.77 -30.54 8.89
C TYR A 211 17.14 -29.92 7.56
N VAL A 212 16.25 -29.99 6.57
CA VAL A 212 16.49 -29.44 5.23
C VAL A 212 16.69 -27.92 5.28
N ALA A 213 15.83 -27.21 5.99
CA ALA A 213 15.89 -25.75 6.11
C ALA A 213 17.08 -25.31 6.98
N GLY A 214 17.37 -26.03 8.08
CA GLY A 214 18.52 -25.80 8.96
C GLY A 214 19.85 -26.03 8.23
N TRP A 215 19.99 -27.10 7.48
CA TRP A 215 21.18 -27.40 6.67
C TRP A 215 21.46 -26.34 5.61
N LYS A 216 20.42 -25.90 4.89
CA LYS A 216 20.53 -24.79 3.94
C LYS A 216 21.00 -23.49 4.61
N ALA A 217 20.50 -23.21 5.83
CA ALA A 217 20.93 -22.06 6.59
C ALA A 217 22.39 -22.15 7.00
N LEU A 218 22.81 -23.30 7.53
CA LEU A 218 24.18 -23.53 7.99
C LEU A 218 25.18 -23.40 6.84
N ARG A 219 24.89 -24.01 5.65
CA ARG A 219 25.72 -23.87 4.46
C ARG A 219 25.90 -22.42 3.99
N ALA A 220 24.90 -21.59 4.23
CA ALA A 220 24.96 -20.18 3.87
C ALA A 220 25.59 -19.30 4.97
N GLY A 221 26.18 -19.88 6.01
CA GLY A 221 26.78 -19.14 7.12
C GLY A 221 25.78 -18.31 7.94
N ALA A 222 24.50 -18.71 7.95
CA ALA A 222 23.43 -18.00 8.67
C ALA A 222 22.68 -18.95 9.61
N GLY A 223 22.18 -18.42 10.72
CA GLY A 223 21.26 -19.13 11.61
C GLY A 223 19.81 -18.89 11.22
N ASN A 224 18.97 -19.91 11.41
CA ASN A 224 17.53 -19.77 11.35
C ASN A 224 16.85 -20.57 12.47
N MET A 225 15.56 -20.40 12.63
CA MET A 225 14.74 -21.11 13.60
C MET A 225 14.80 -22.64 13.40
N ASP A 226 14.74 -23.11 12.16
CA ASP A 226 14.70 -24.51 11.83
C ASP A 226 16.00 -25.22 12.25
N LEU A 227 17.14 -24.50 12.20
CA LEU A 227 18.43 -24.97 12.71
C LEU A 227 18.40 -25.17 14.23
N LEU A 228 17.83 -24.22 14.99
CA LEU A 228 17.72 -24.32 16.45
C LEU A 228 16.85 -25.54 16.85
N VAL A 229 15.70 -25.71 16.18
CA VAL A 229 14.82 -26.86 16.43
C VAL A 229 15.52 -28.16 16.05
N ALA A 230 16.16 -28.23 14.89
CA ALA A 230 16.89 -29.44 14.46
C ALA A 230 18.00 -29.81 15.44
N LEU A 231 18.84 -28.86 15.87
CA LEU A 231 19.90 -29.08 16.84
C LEU A 231 19.36 -29.53 18.19
N GLY A 232 18.36 -28.81 18.73
CA GLY A 232 17.80 -29.09 20.03
C GLY A 232 17.14 -30.50 20.08
N THR A 233 16.26 -30.79 19.11
CA THR A 233 15.57 -32.07 19.09
C THR A 233 16.50 -33.25 18.78
N THR A 234 17.54 -33.04 17.95
CA THR A 234 18.56 -34.09 17.70
C THR A 234 19.39 -34.38 18.92
N ALA A 235 19.75 -33.34 19.70
CA ALA A 235 20.52 -33.55 20.93
C ALA A 235 19.71 -34.34 21.96
N GLY A 236 18.42 -34.01 22.18
CA GLY A 236 17.54 -34.76 23.07
C GLY A 236 17.30 -36.20 22.61
N PHE A 237 17.03 -36.41 21.30
CA PHE A 237 16.85 -37.74 20.72
C PHE A 237 18.13 -38.58 20.81
N GLY A 238 19.29 -37.98 20.48
CA GLY A 238 20.57 -38.63 20.55
C GLY A 238 20.97 -39.03 21.97
N LEU A 239 20.71 -38.17 22.96
CA LEU A 239 20.92 -38.50 24.36
C LEU A 239 20.09 -39.71 24.77
N SER A 240 18.81 -39.75 24.43
CA SER A 240 17.90 -40.85 24.75
C SER A 240 18.29 -42.13 24.06
N LEU A 241 18.75 -42.08 22.81
CA LEU A 241 19.26 -43.25 22.09
C LEU A 241 20.53 -43.79 22.72
N PHE A 242 21.44 -42.88 23.13
CA PHE A 242 22.67 -43.28 23.83
C PHE A 242 22.38 -43.99 25.14
N GLU A 243 21.49 -43.46 25.98
CA GLU A 243 21.11 -44.06 27.28
C GLU A 243 20.38 -45.41 27.06
N LEU A 244 19.48 -45.52 26.09
CA LEU A 244 18.80 -46.75 25.75
C LEU A 244 19.77 -47.85 25.32
N LEU A 245 20.80 -47.55 24.53
CA LEU A 245 21.80 -48.49 24.08
C LEU A 245 22.80 -48.88 25.20
N ARG A 246 23.06 -47.95 26.15
CA ARG A 246 24.00 -48.19 27.27
C ARG A 246 23.41 -49.04 28.37
N GLN A 247 22.13 -48.80 28.74
CA GLN A 247 21.50 -49.43 29.89
C GLN A 247 20.57 -50.60 29.49
N GLY A 248 20.19 -50.69 28.23
CA GLY A 248 19.20 -51.66 27.76
C GLY A 248 17.77 -51.32 28.20
N ALA A 249 16.80 -52.12 27.74
CA ALA A 249 15.38 -51.87 28.05
C ALA A 249 14.98 -52.21 29.49
N ASP A 250 15.76 -53.08 30.16
CA ASP A 250 15.47 -53.59 31.53
C ASP A 250 15.99 -52.69 32.63
N GLY A 251 16.84 -51.65 32.30
CA GLY A 251 17.47 -50.74 33.25
C GLY A 251 16.69 -49.53 33.68
N MET A 252 15.42 -49.35 33.30
CA MET A 252 14.62 -48.11 33.56
C MET A 252 15.40 -46.80 33.27
N PRO A 253 16.05 -46.64 32.10
CA PRO A 253 16.78 -45.38 31.82
C PRO A 253 15.83 -44.21 31.76
N HIS A 254 16.29 -43.05 32.24
CA HIS A 254 15.58 -41.78 32.01
C HIS A 254 15.72 -41.42 30.54
N LEU A 255 14.67 -41.64 29.75
CA LEU A 255 14.62 -41.32 28.33
C LEU A 255 13.87 -40.03 28.11
N TYR A 256 14.27 -39.27 27.09
CA TYR A 256 13.77 -37.94 26.74
C TYR A 256 13.20 -37.88 25.31
N PHE A 257 12.77 -39.04 24.77
CA PHE A 257 12.17 -39.12 23.42
C PHE A 257 10.90 -38.29 23.31
N GLU A 258 10.14 -38.16 24.41
CA GLU A 258 8.96 -37.34 24.51
C GLU A 258 9.30 -35.86 24.32
N ALA A 259 10.41 -35.36 24.88
CA ALA A 259 10.82 -33.96 24.73
C ALA A 259 11.05 -33.62 23.26
N SER A 260 11.76 -34.47 22.53
CA SER A 260 12.03 -34.32 21.09
C SER A 260 10.74 -34.34 20.27
N ALA A 261 9.88 -35.38 20.47
CA ALA A 261 8.65 -35.55 19.71
C ALA A 261 7.62 -34.44 20.00
N VAL A 262 7.45 -34.05 21.27
CA VAL A 262 6.53 -32.99 21.68
C VAL A 262 6.98 -31.63 21.15
N VAL A 263 8.26 -31.31 21.21
CA VAL A 263 8.80 -30.04 20.68
C VAL A 263 8.48 -29.95 19.17
N ILE A 264 8.76 -30.99 18.39
CA ILE A 264 8.44 -30.99 16.95
C ILE A 264 6.92 -30.83 16.73
N THR A 265 6.10 -31.56 17.50
CA THR A 265 4.64 -31.48 17.40
C THR A 265 4.13 -30.06 17.70
N LEU A 266 4.62 -29.42 18.76
CA LEU A 266 4.25 -28.05 19.14
C LEU A 266 4.72 -27.03 18.12
N VAL A 267 5.92 -27.20 17.55
CA VAL A 267 6.42 -26.33 16.48
C VAL A 267 5.58 -26.49 15.22
N LEU A 268 5.22 -27.72 14.84
CA LEU A 268 4.33 -27.97 13.69
C LEU A 268 2.94 -27.36 13.92
N LEU A 269 2.37 -27.51 15.13
CA LEU A 269 1.10 -26.86 15.52
C LEU A 269 1.22 -25.34 15.43
N GLY A 270 2.29 -24.76 15.98
CA GLY A 270 2.55 -23.32 15.90
C GLY A 270 2.60 -22.84 14.45
N LYS A 271 3.29 -23.56 13.58
CA LYS A 271 3.39 -23.27 12.13
C LYS A 271 2.05 -23.42 11.41
N TRP A 272 1.25 -24.39 11.75
CA TRP A 272 -0.09 -24.54 11.17
C TRP A 272 -1.02 -23.41 11.59
N LEU A 273 -1.01 -23.03 12.89
CA LEU A 273 -1.78 -21.90 13.40
C LEU A 273 -1.33 -20.58 12.76
N GLU A 274 -0.01 -20.40 12.57
CA GLU A 274 0.58 -19.26 11.85
C GLU A 274 0.06 -19.17 10.41
N ALA A 275 0.12 -20.28 9.64
CA ALA A 275 -0.34 -20.33 8.27
C ALA A 275 -1.85 -20.03 8.16
N ARG A 276 -2.67 -20.58 9.09
CA ARG A 276 -4.11 -20.32 9.17
C ARG A 276 -4.41 -18.84 9.45
N ALA A 277 -3.65 -18.23 10.35
CA ALA A 277 -3.81 -16.83 10.70
C ALA A 277 -3.38 -15.88 9.56
N LYS A 278 -2.28 -16.18 8.89
CA LYS A 278 -1.87 -15.46 7.66
C LYS A 278 -2.97 -15.52 6.60
N HIS A 279 -3.57 -16.68 6.40
CA HIS A 279 -4.68 -16.84 5.46
C HIS A 279 -5.88 -15.96 5.83
N GLN A 280 -6.22 -15.87 7.11
CA GLN A 280 -7.31 -15.01 7.58
C GLN A 280 -7.01 -13.51 7.39
N THR A 281 -5.77 -13.07 7.58
CA THR A 281 -5.40 -11.65 7.41
C THR A 281 -5.43 -11.21 5.93
N THR A 282 -5.19 -12.11 4.96
CA THR A 282 -5.28 -11.84 3.52
C THR A 282 -6.71 -11.93 2.97
N GLU A 283 -7.67 -12.38 3.76
CA GLU A 283 -9.06 -12.58 3.34
C GLU A 283 -9.75 -11.28 2.86
N ALA A 284 -9.40 -10.14 3.46
CA ALA A 284 -9.92 -8.83 3.05
C ALA A 284 -9.54 -8.46 1.60
N ILE A 285 -8.30 -8.78 1.18
CA ILE A 285 -7.81 -8.53 -0.18
C ILE A 285 -8.47 -9.50 -1.16
N ARG A 286 -8.61 -10.77 -0.75
CA ARG A 286 -9.32 -11.77 -1.57
C ARG A 286 -10.77 -11.39 -1.78
N ALA A 287 -11.43 -10.83 -0.77
CA ALA A 287 -12.79 -10.33 -0.90
C ALA A 287 -12.89 -9.21 -1.94
N LEU A 288 -11.91 -8.29 -2.01
CA LEU A 288 -11.85 -7.27 -3.07
C LEU A 288 -11.63 -7.89 -4.45
N ASN A 289 -10.74 -8.88 -4.58
CA ASN A 289 -10.53 -9.58 -5.85
C ASN A 289 -11.76 -10.38 -6.31
N ALA A 290 -12.53 -10.93 -5.37
CA ALA A 290 -13.77 -11.66 -5.66
C ALA A 290 -14.91 -10.74 -6.17
N LEU A 291 -14.75 -9.42 -6.12
CA LEU A 291 -15.71 -8.47 -6.70
C LEU A 291 -15.60 -8.38 -8.22
N ARG A 292 -14.57 -8.93 -8.84
CA ARG A 292 -14.38 -8.93 -10.29
C ARG A 292 -15.30 -9.96 -10.95
N PRO A 293 -16.21 -9.55 -11.84
CA PRO A 293 -16.91 -10.49 -12.70
C PRO A 293 -15.96 -11.18 -13.69
N GLU A 294 -16.23 -12.43 -14.02
CA GLU A 294 -15.45 -13.19 -15.01
C GLU A 294 -15.87 -12.90 -16.44
N THR A 295 -17.14 -12.48 -16.64
CA THR A 295 -17.76 -12.20 -17.93
C THR A 295 -18.47 -10.85 -17.92
N ALA A 296 -18.65 -10.28 -19.10
CA ALA A 296 -19.43 -9.07 -19.33
C ALA A 296 -20.36 -9.25 -20.55
N THR A 297 -21.55 -8.65 -20.51
CA THR A 297 -22.44 -8.59 -21.68
C THR A 297 -22.13 -7.34 -22.48
N VAL A 298 -21.54 -7.51 -23.66
CA VAL A 298 -21.15 -6.40 -24.55
C VAL A 298 -22.15 -6.29 -25.68
N ARG A 299 -22.59 -5.05 -26.00
CA ARG A 299 -23.42 -4.74 -27.18
C ARG A 299 -22.49 -4.28 -28.30
N ARG A 300 -22.39 -5.11 -29.37
CA ARG A 300 -21.64 -4.78 -30.60
C ARG A 300 -22.57 -4.94 -31.79
N ASP A 301 -22.60 -3.95 -32.66
CA ASP A 301 -23.45 -3.94 -33.88
C ASP A 301 -24.93 -4.22 -33.55
N GLY A 302 -25.43 -3.75 -32.40
CA GLY A 302 -26.81 -3.94 -31.96
C GLY A 302 -27.13 -5.32 -31.33
N ALA A 303 -26.19 -6.26 -31.33
CA ALA A 303 -26.33 -7.58 -30.71
C ALA A 303 -25.64 -7.66 -29.35
N GLU A 304 -26.28 -8.28 -28.36
CA GLU A 304 -25.73 -8.55 -27.05
C GLU A 304 -24.98 -9.89 -27.04
N GLN A 305 -23.74 -9.89 -26.62
CA GLN A 305 -22.90 -11.07 -26.51
C GLN A 305 -22.21 -11.11 -25.15
N SER A 306 -22.28 -12.25 -24.46
CA SER A 306 -21.50 -12.49 -23.26
C SER A 306 -20.07 -12.89 -23.63
N VAL A 307 -19.09 -12.12 -23.17
CA VAL A 307 -17.66 -12.33 -23.44
C VAL A 307 -16.87 -12.38 -22.14
N PRO A 308 -15.75 -13.10 -22.09
CA PRO A 308 -14.80 -12.99 -20.97
C PRO A 308 -14.35 -11.54 -20.79
N ILE A 309 -14.19 -11.10 -19.51
CA ILE A 309 -13.80 -9.71 -19.19
C ILE A 309 -12.48 -9.29 -19.87
N SER A 310 -11.59 -10.26 -20.14
CA SER A 310 -10.32 -10.04 -20.83
C SER A 310 -10.46 -9.63 -22.31
N GLN A 311 -11.64 -9.84 -22.91
CA GLN A 311 -11.93 -9.49 -24.30
C GLN A 311 -12.68 -8.16 -24.44
N VAL A 312 -13.06 -7.54 -23.31
CA VAL A 312 -13.69 -6.20 -23.30
C VAL A 312 -12.63 -5.14 -23.56
N LYS A 313 -12.95 -4.17 -24.41
CA LYS A 313 -12.08 -3.07 -24.80
C LYS A 313 -12.64 -1.72 -24.33
N VAL A 314 -11.75 -0.73 -24.19
CA VAL A 314 -12.18 0.65 -23.99
C VAL A 314 -13.03 1.08 -25.20
N GLY A 315 -14.17 1.70 -24.93
CA GLY A 315 -15.19 2.08 -25.92
C GLY A 315 -16.27 1.04 -26.19
N ASP A 316 -16.17 -0.19 -25.65
CA ASP A 316 -17.25 -1.17 -25.74
C ASP A 316 -18.45 -0.72 -24.89
N GLN A 317 -19.66 -0.95 -25.40
CA GLN A 317 -20.90 -0.75 -24.66
C GLN A 317 -21.25 -2.01 -23.87
N VAL A 318 -21.25 -1.88 -22.54
CA VAL A 318 -21.55 -2.98 -21.62
C VAL A 318 -22.94 -2.83 -21.05
N VAL A 319 -23.74 -3.86 -21.21
CA VAL A 319 -25.12 -3.93 -20.71
C VAL A 319 -25.10 -4.56 -19.31
N ILE A 320 -25.67 -3.87 -18.32
CA ILE A 320 -25.66 -4.29 -16.91
C ILE A 320 -27.10 -4.35 -16.42
N ARG A 321 -27.57 -5.56 -16.13
CA ARG A 321 -28.95 -5.80 -15.68
C ARG A 321 -29.08 -5.52 -14.18
N PRO A 322 -30.32 -5.35 -13.70
CA PRO A 322 -30.59 -5.23 -12.27
C PRO A 322 -30.01 -6.39 -11.46
N GLY A 323 -29.33 -6.04 -10.36
CA GLY A 323 -28.66 -6.99 -9.46
C GLY A 323 -27.29 -7.50 -9.95
N GLU A 324 -26.88 -7.18 -11.18
CA GLU A 324 -25.57 -7.58 -11.70
C GLU A 324 -24.44 -6.69 -11.16
N ARG A 325 -23.26 -7.27 -11.07
CA ARG A 325 -22.04 -6.49 -10.79
C ARG A 325 -21.56 -5.80 -12.06
N ILE A 326 -21.17 -4.54 -11.91
CA ILE A 326 -20.59 -3.73 -12.98
C ILE A 326 -19.20 -4.31 -13.31
N PRO A 327 -18.95 -4.75 -14.57
CA PRO A 327 -17.71 -5.48 -14.87
C PRO A 327 -16.53 -4.57 -15.23
N VAL A 328 -16.77 -3.31 -15.57
CA VAL A 328 -15.77 -2.35 -16.07
C VAL A 328 -15.98 -0.97 -15.43
N ASP A 329 -14.96 -0.12 -15.46
CA ASP A 329 -15.19 1.30 -15.19
C ASP A 329 -15.70 1.98 -16.46
N GLY A 330 -16.67 2.87 -16.32
CA GLY A 330 -17.26 3.55 -17.48
C GLY A 330 -18.13 4.74 -17.13
N SER A 331 -18.78 5.27 -18.17
CA SER A 331 -19.84 6.28 -18.05
C SER A 331 -21.16 5.72 -18.55
N VAL A 332 -22.24 6.02 -17.86
CA VAL A 332 -23.59 5.63 -18.26
C VAL A 332 -23.95 6.29 -19.57
N LEU A 333 -24.31 5.50 -20.59
CA LEU A 333 -24.83 5.98 -21.88
C LEU A 333 -26.34 6.01 -21.91
N GLU A 334 -26.97 4.99 -21.28
CA GLU A 334 -28.43 4.81 -21.28
C GLU A 334 -28.86 4.23 -19.94
N GLY A 335 -29.95 4.73 -19.39
CA GLY A 335 -30.60 4.21 -18.19
C GLY A 335 -30.29 4.97 -16.90
N ASP A 336 -31.14 4.72 -15.91
CA ASP A 336 -31.08 5.28 -14.57
C ASP A 336 -31.16 4.15 -13.54
N SER A 337 -30.32 4.18 -12.53
CA SER A 337 -30.32 3.15 -11.47
C SER A 337 -29.69 3.65 -10.19
N GLN A 338 -29.96 2.94 -9.10
CA GLN A 338 -29.22 3.03 -7.86
C GLN A 338 -28.04 2.05 -7.89
N VAL A 339 -26.83 2.50 -7.61
CA VAL A 339 -25.63 1.66 -7.63
C VAL A 339 -25.06 1.54 -6.22
N ASP A 340 -24.93 0.31 -5.74
CA ASP A 340 -24.28 0.00 -4.46
C ASP A 340 -22.76 -0.09 -4.64
N GLU A 341 -22.06 0.93 -4.19
CA GLU A 341 -20.60 1.02 -4.20
C GLU A 341 -19.99 0.71 -2.81
N SER A 342 -20.76 0.20 -1.85
CA SER A 342 -20.38 0.03 -0.45
C SER A 342 -19.09 -0.77 -0.25
N LEU A 343 -18.86 -1.78 -1.07
CA LEU A 343 -17.66 -2.62 -0.99
C LEU A 343 -16.39 -1.94 -1.52
N ILE A 344 -16.54 -0.87 -2.30
CA ILE A 344 -15.43 -0.10 -2.90
C ILE A 344 -15.19 1.18 -2.12
N THR A 345 -16.25 1.96 -1.91
CA THR A 345 -16.19 3.24 -1.20
C THR A 345 -16.40 3.09 0.30
N GLY A 346 -17.08 2.02 0.74
CA GLY A 346 -17.50 1.81 2.13
C GLY A 346 -18.76 2.61 2.52
N GLU A 347 -19.43 3.30 1.58
CA GLU A 347 -20.72 3.98 1.85
C GLU A 347 -21.88 2.97 1.78
N SER A 348 -22.71 2.95 2.83
CA SER A 348 -23.78 1.96 2.95
C SER A 348 -25.02 2.28 2.11
N LEU A 349 -25.15 3.51 1.64
CA LEU A 349 -26.29 3.94 0.84
C LEU A 349 -25.98 3.86 -0.65
N PRO A 350 -26.83 3.23 -1.47
CA PRO A 350 -26.70 3.26 -2.92
C PRO A 350 -26.73 4.68 -3.46
N VAL A 351 -25.99 4.91 -4.54
CA VAL A 351 -25.87 6.22 -5.20
C VAL A 351 -26.64 6.20 -6.50
N ALA A 352 -27.49 7.20 -6.72
CA ALA A 352 -28.20 7.36 -7.99
C ALA A 352 -27.19 7.65 -9.12
N ARG A 353 -27.36 6.95 -10.25
CA ARG A 353 -26.56 7.10 -11.47
C ARG A 353 -27.48 7.34 -12.65
N HIS A 354 -27.21 8.43 -13.35
CA HIS A 354 -27.93 8.89 -14.53
C HIS A 354 -27.01 8.90 -15.76
N GLU A 355 -27.56 9.16 -16.91
CA GLU A 355 -26.80 9.31 -18.15
C GLU A 355 -25.67 10.36 -17.98
N GLY A 356 -24.46 10.01 -18.39
CA GLY A 356 -23.24 10.81 -18.22
C GLY A 356 -22.48 10.57 -16.92
N ASP A 357 -23.08 9.92 -15.91
CA ASP A 357 -22.42 9.65 -14.64
C ASP A 357 -21.40 8.51 -14.77
N ARG A 358 -20.36 8.59 -13.93
CA ARG A 358 -19.33 7.53 -13.85
C ARG A 358 -19.82 6.38 -12.99
N VAL A 359 -19.48 5.16 -13.40
CA VAL A 359 -19.68 3.93 -12.64
C VAL A 359 -18.36 3.16 -12.49
N THR A 360 -18.22 2.46 -11.37
CA THR A 360 -16.98 1.76 -11.00
C THR A 360 -17.18 0.25 -11.08
N GLY A 361 -16.25 -0.45 -11.72
CA GLY A 361 -16.23 -1.90 -11.80
C GLY A 361 -16.16 -2.56 -10.41
N GLY A 362 -17.01 -3.57 -10.18
CA GLY A 362 -17.16 -4.25 -8.89
C GLY A 362 -18.35 -3.78 -8.05
N ALA A 363 -18.92 -2.60 -8.33
CA ALA A 363 -20.17 -2.13 -7.73
C ALA A 363 -21.36 -2.99 -8.18
N VAL A 364 -22.46 -2.96 -7.45
CA VAL A 364 -23.67 -3.73 -7.77
C VAL A 364 -24.74 -2.78 -8.30
N ASN A 365 -25.25 -3.07 -9.51
CA ASN A 365 -26.37 -2.35 -10.08
C ASN A 365 -27.67 -2.68 -9.34
N GLY A 366 -28.47 -1.67 -9.03
CA GLY A 366 -29.74 -1.82 -8.33
C GLY A 366 -30.89 -2.27 -9.25
N GLU A 367 -31.88 -1.40 -9.42
CA GLU A 367 -33.16 -1.76 -10.04
C GLU A 367 -33.24 -1.46 -11.54
N GLY A 368 -32.40 -0.55 -12.06
CA GLY A 368 -32.42 -0.12 -13.46
C GLY A 368 -31.53 -0.94 -14.38
N LEU A 369 -31.84 -0.93 -15.69
CA LEU A 369 -30.91 -1.39 -16.71
C LEU A 369 -29.93 -0.26 -17.03
N LEU A 370 -28.64 -0.53 -17.00
CA LEU A 370 -27.62 0.43 -17.41
C LEU A 370 -26.87 -0.05 -18.65
N VAL A 371 -26.62 0.87 -19.57
CA VAL A 371 -25.67 0.68 -20.67
C VAL A 371 -24.50 1.61 -20.43
N VAL A 372 -23.31 1.04 -20.30
CA VAL A 372 -22.11 1.75 -19.88
C VAL A 372 -21.08 1.75 -21.00
N ASN A 373 -20.57 2.94 -21.35
CA ASN A 373 -19.41 3.06 -22.22
C ASN A 373 -18.14 2.79 -21.40
N THR A 374 -17.38 1.79 -21.78
CA THR A 374 -16.17 1.36 -21.07
C THR A 374 -15.05 2.40 -21.18
N THR A 375 -14.57 2.92 -20.06
CA THR A 375 -13.46 3.88 -20.00
C THR A 375 -12.16 3.24 -19.53
N ALA A 376 -12.22 2.18 -18.70
CA ALA A 376 -11.03 1.44 -18.28
C ALA A 376 -11.34 -0.06 -18.12
N VAL A 377 -10.35 -0.90 -18.46
CA VAL A 377 -10.41 -2.36 -18.40
C VAL A 377 -9.16 -2.96 -17.73
N GLY A 378 -9.27 -4.18 -17.24
CA GLY A 378 -8.13 -4.96 -16.75
C GLY A 378 -7.40 -4.30 -15.56
N THR A 379 -6.12 -4.02 -15.73
CA THR A 379 -5.26 -3.44 -14.68
C THR A 379 -5.54 -1.96 -14.42
N GLU A 380 -6.19 -1.28 -15.35
CA GLU A 380 -6.44 0.16 -15.26
C GLU A 380 -7.75 0.50 -14.53
N THR A 381 -8.59 -0.50 -14.22
CA THR A 381 -9.82 -0.28 -13.45
C THR A 381 -9.51 0.20 -12.03
N THR A 382 -10.41 1.01 -11.47
CA THR A 382 -10.33 1.53 -10.10
C THR A 382 -10.16 0.40 -9.08
N LEU A 383 -10.94 -0.69 -9.21
CA LEU A 383 -10.82 -1.85 -8.33
C LEU A 383 -9.41 -2.50 -8.43
N SER A 384 -8.85 -2.62 -9.64
CA SER A 384 -7.50 -3.16 -9.83
C SER A 384 -6.42 -2.27 -9.21
N ARG A 385 -6.59 -0.95 -9.29
CA ARG A 385 -5.68 0.01 -8.66
C ARG A 385 -5.76 -0.08 -7.13
N ILE A 386 -6.97 -0.22 -6.56
CA ILE A 386 -7.18 -0.44 -5.12
C ILE A 386 -6.45 -1.70 -4.66
N VAL A 387 -6.68 -2.83 -5.34
CA VAL A 387 -6.04 -4.10 -5.01
C VAL A 387 -4.52 -3.98 -5.05
N ARG A 388 -3.96 -3.40 -6.12
CA ARG A 388 -2.50 -3.17 -6.24
C ARG A 388 -1.96 -2.26 -5.14
N MET A 389 -2.68 -1.19 -4.75
CA MET A 389 -2.25 -0.34 -3.63
C MET A 389 -2.19 -1.11 -2.32
N VAL A 390 -3.20 -1.94 -2.02
CA VAL A 390 -3.21 -2.76 -0.81
C VAL A 390 -2.13 -3.84 -0.83
N GLU A 391 -1.88 -4.47 -1.99
CA GLU A 391 -0.80 -5.44 -2.16
C GLU A 391 0.59 -4.78 -2.02
N SER A 392 0.79 -3.60 -2.62
CA SER A 392 2.05 -2.86 -2.50
C SER A 392 2.30 -2.36 -1.08
N ALA A 393 1.24 -1.99 -0.34
CA ALA A 393 1.33 -1.64 1.08
C ALA A 393 1.94 -2.77 1.92
N GLN A 394 1.70 -4.00 1.50
CA GLN A 394 2.21 -5.19 2.19
C GLN A 394 3.61 -5.60 1.72
N ALA A 395 4.05 -5.16 0.55
CA ALA A 395 5.34 -5.53 -0.01
C ALA A 395 6.50 -4.74 0.62
N LYS A 396 6.31 -3.45 0.89
CA LYS A 396 7.35 -2.61 1.50
C LYS A 396 7.46 -2.87 3.00
N LYS A 397 8.69 -2.99 3.49
CA LYS A 397 8.99 -3.16 4.91
C LYS A 397 8.92 -1.83 5.66
N ALA A 398 8.14 -1.80 6.73
CA ALA A 398 8.14 -0.71 7.70
C ALA A 398 9.52 -0.54 8.38
N PRO A 399 9.90 0.68 8.81
CA PRO A 399 11.16 0.92 9.52
C PRO A 399 11.35 -0.01 10.73
N ILE A 400 10.30 -0.21 11.54
CA ILE A 400 10.34 -1.11 12.69
C ILE A 400 10.60 -2.57 12.29
N GLN A 401 10.11 -3.02 11.15
CA GLN A 401 10.38 -4.37 10.65
C GLN A 401 11.84 -4.55 10.26
N ARG A 402 12.45 -3.54 9.63
CA ARG A 402 13.91 -3.55 9.32
C ARG A 402 14.76 -3.65 10.57
N LEU A 403 14.35 -2.99 11.66
CA LEU A 403 15.03 -3.09 12.97
C LEU A 403 14.90 -4.52 13.53
N VAL A 404 13.71 -5.09 13.51
CA VAL A 404 13.44 -6.47 13.97
C VAL A 404 14.26 -7.49 13.20
N ASP A 405 14.40 -7.34 11.89
CA ASP A 405 15.21 -8.22 11.05
C ASP A 405 16.70 -8.17 11.44
N LYS A 406 17.24 -6.97 11.71
CA LYS A 406 18.63 -6.79 12.20
C LYS A 406 18.84 -7.46 13.57
N VAL A 407 17.92 -7.28 14.50
CA VAL A 407 17.98 -7.91 15.82
C VAL A 407 17.94 -9.44 15.67
N SER A 408 17.05 -9.97 14.84
CA SER A 408 16.92 -11.41 14.62
C SER A 408 18.18 -12.04 14.03
N ALA A 409 18.90 -11.34 13.17
CA ALA A 409 20.15 -11.83 12.58
C ALA A 409 21.27 -12.04 13.61
N VAL A 410 21.32 -11.21 14.66
CA VAL A 410 22.29 -11.31 15.76
C VAL A 410 21.83 -12.30 16.84
N PHE A 411 20.52 -12.40 17.03
CA PHE A 411 19.93 -13.17 18.12
C PHE A 411 20.26 -14.67 18.04
N VAL A 412 20.17 -15.29 16.86
CA VAL A 412 20.40 -16.74 16.69
C VAL A 412 21.83 -17.16 17.04
N PRO A 413 22.91 -16.52 16.56
CA PRO A 413 24.26 -16.82 17.00
C PRO A 413 24.46 -16.65 18.51
N VAL A 414 23.90 -15.61 19.11
CA VAL A 414 23.99 -15.35 20.55
C VAL A 414 23.34 -16.50 21.35
N VAL A 415 22.17 -16.95 20.93
CA VAL A 415 21.46 -18.06 21.59
C VAL A 415 22.27 -19.36 21.51
N ILE A 416 22.86 -19.67 20.35
CA ILE A 416 23.73 -20.85 20.21
C ILE A 416 24.91 -20.73 21.19
N GLY A 417 25.50 -19.55 21.33
CA GLY A 417 26.55 -19.29 22.32
C GLY A 417 26.07 -19.52 23.75
N ILE A 418 24.89 -19.02 24.13
CA ILE A 418 24.30 -19.25 25.47
C ILE A 418 24.05 -20.73 25.72
N ALA A 419 23.49 -21.47 24.73
CA ALA A 419 23.27 -22.90 24.85
C ALA A 419 24.58 -23.67 25.07
N LEU A 420 25.63 -23.30 24.33
CA LEU A 420 26.97 -23.89 24.53
C LEU A 420 27.54 -23.59 25.92
N VAL A 421 27.47 -22.34 26.40
CA VAL A 421 27.88 -21.93 27.74
C VAL A 421 27.09 -22.69 28.82
N THR A 422 25.77 -22.86 28.60
CA THR A 422 24.89 -23.60 29.50
C THR A 422 25.35 -25.08 29.57
N LEU A 423 25.61 -25.72 28.43
CA LEU A 423 26.09 -27.09 28.36
C LEU A 423 27.42 -27.29 29.10
N LEU A 424 28.40 -26.39 28.79
CA LEU A 424 29.75 -26.46 29.41
C LEU A 424 29.69 -26.09 30.90
N GLY A 425 28.86 -25.13 31.29
CA GLY A 425 28.71 -24.72 32.70
C GLY A 425 28.17 -25.87 33.57
N TRP A 426 27.18 -26.58 33.12
CA TRP A 426 26.63 -27.74 33.82
C TRP A 426 27.58 -28.96 33.73
N GLY A 427 28.14 -29.25 32.55
CA GLY A 427 29.04 -30.39 32.36
C GLY A 427 30.38 -30.26 33.11
N LEU A 428 31.06 -29.13 32.97
CA LEU A 428 32.37 -28.90 33.60
C LEU A 428 32.26 -28.43 35.08
N GLY A 429 31.20 -27.63 35.38
CA GLY A 429 31.02 -27.07 36.73
C GLY A 429 30.46 -28.04 37.74
N THR A 430 29.50 -28.89 37.32
CA THR A 430 28.82 -29.84 38.23
C THR A 430 29.02 -31.32 37.88
N GLY A 431 29.63 -31.63 36.70
CA GLY A 431 29.75 -32.99 36.19
C GLY A 431 28.46 -33.56 35.57
N GLN A 432 27.36 -32.80 35.55
CA GLN A 432 26.05 -33.26 35.12
C GLN A 432 25.82 -33.00 33.61
N TRP A 433 26.50 -33.74 32.75
CA TRP A 433 26.42 -33.55 31.29
C TRP A 433 25.01 -33.76 30.72
N GLU A 434 24.27 -34.76 31.22
CA GLU A 434 22.90 -35.04 30.83
C GLU A 434 21.99 -33.85 31.08
N GLN A 435 22.04 -33.29 32.32
CA GLN A 435 21.29 -32.09 32.67
C GLN A 435 21.73 -30.86 31.84
N GLY A 436 23.03 -30.76 31.56
CA GLY A 436 23.62 -29.73 30.70
C GLY A 436 23.04 -29.77 29.27
N ILE A 437 22.93 -30.99 28.68
CA ILE A 437 22.31 -31.18 27.35
C ILE A 437 20.86 -30.77 27.37
N LEU A 438 20.06 -31.23 28.38
CA LEU A 438 18.63 -30.87 28.46
C LEU A 438 18.39 -29.38 28.62
N ASN A 439 19.19 -28.72 29.46
CA ASN A 439 19.10 -27.29 29.67
C ASN A 439 19.53 -26.50 28.41
N ALA A 440 20.56 -26.95 27.71
CA ALA A 440 20.95 -26.36 26.41
C ALA A 440 19.87 -26.55 25.35
N VAL A 441 19.22 -27.73 25.30
CA VAL A 441 18.06 -27.99 24.43
C VAL A 441 16.92 -27.05 24.77
N ALA A 442 16.57 -26.89 26.05
CA ALA A 442 15.52 -25.96 26.51
C ALA A 442 15.83 -24.51 26.08
N VAL A 443 17.09 -24.06 26.20
CA VAL A 443 17.54 -22.75 25.71
C VAL A 443 17.35 -22.61 24.22
N LEU A 444 17.77 -23.60 23.41
CA LEU A 444 17.59 -23.55 21.94
C LEU A 444 16.11 -23.51 21.53
N VAL A 445 15.25 -24.24 22.23
CA VAL A 445 13.83 -24.31 21.94
C VAL A 445 13.11 -23.01 22.32
N ILE A 446 13.27 -22.51 23.58
CA ILE A 446 12.56 -21.32 24.04
C ILE A 446 13.01 -20.06 23.29
N ALA A 447 14.25 -19.99 22.90
CA ALA A 447 14.82 -18.85 22.21
C ALA A 447 14.40 -18.75 20.72
N CYS A 448 13.56 -19.64 20.22
CA CYS A 448 13.06 -19.52 18.86
C CYS A 448 12.28 -18.20 18.65
N PRO A 449 12.72 -17.27 17.78
CA PRO A 449 12.06 -16.00 17.58
C PRO A 449 10.85 -16.13 16.61
N CYS A 450 10.06 -17.19 16.72
CA CYS A 450 8.96 -17.51 15.80
C CYS A 450 7.92 -16.40 15.74
N ALA A 451 7.51 -15.88 16.89
CA ALA A 451 6.53 -14.81 17.02
C ALA A 451 7.05 -13.45 16.52
N LEU A 452 8.36 -13.21 16.62
CA LEU A 452 8.99 -11.94 16.26
C LEU A 452 8.86 -11.63 14.77
N GLY A 453 9.07 -12.63 13.90
CA GLY A 453 8.93 -12.48 12.45
C GLY A 453 7.49 -12.17 11.99
N LEU A 454 6.49 -12.48 12.84
CA LEU A 454 5.07 -12.24 12.56
C LEU A 454 4.51 -10.97 13.21
N ALA A 455 5.17 -10.45 14.24
CA ALA A 455 4.65 -9.38 15.09
C ALA A 455 4.25 -8.13 14.30
N THR A 456 5.08 -7.70 13.36
CA THR A 456 4.84 -6.52 12.52
C THR A 456 3.96 -6.83 11.31
N PRO A 457 4.26 -7.82 10.44
CA PRO A 457 3.49 -8.05 9.22
C PRO A 457 2.01 -8.37 9.49
N THR A 458 1.69 -9.18 10.50
CA THR A 458 0.29 -9.52 10.78
C THR A 458 -0.53 -8.31 11.26
N ALA A 459 0.06 -7.42 12.05
CA ALA A 459 -0.60 -6.19 12.48
C ALA A 459 -0.80 -5.21 11.30
N ILE A 460 0.20 -5.03 10.43
CA ILE A 460 0.09 -4.21 9.22
C ILE A 460 -1.01 -4.74 8.32
N MET A 461 -1.00 -6.05 8.01
CA MET A 461 -2.01 -6.67 7.15
C MET A 461 -3.43 -6.53 7.73
N ALA A 462 -3.59 -6.73 9.04
CA ALA A 462 -4.88 -6.53 9.70
C ALA A 462 -5.31 -5.06 9.66
N GLY A 463 -4.41 -4.12 9.94
CA GLY A 463 -4.67 -2.68 9.95
C GLY A 463 -5.01 -2.14 8.57
N THR A 464 -4.19 -2.43 7.55
CA THR A 464 -4.43 -1.99 6.16
C THR A 464 -5.70 -2.61 5.59
N GLY A 465 -5.97 -3.90 5.88
CA GLY A 465 -7.17 -4.57 5.43
C GLY A 465 -8.46 -4.02 6.06
N VAL A 466 -8.40 -3.57 7.31
CA VAL A 466 -9.52 -2.89 7.97
C VAL A 466 -9.67 -1.46 7.46
N ALA A 467 -8.59 -0.71 7.29
CA ALA A 467 -8.57 0.64 6.72
C ALA A 467 -9.21 0.65 5.33
N ALA A 468 -8.83 -0.29 4.45
CA ALA A 468 -9.36 -0.42 3.09
C ALA A 468 -10.88 -0.59 3.08
N ARG A 469 -11.44 -1.42 3.97
CA ARG A 469 -12.91 -1.60 4.12
C ARG A 469 -13.66 -0.33 4.54
N HIS A 470 -12.95 0.62 5.12
CA HIS A 470 -13.50 1.94 5.51
C HIS A 470 -13.16 3.02 4.48
N GLY A 471 -12.69 2.66 3.29
CA GLY A 471 -12.34 3.60 2.23
C GLY A 471 -11.02 4.34 2.47
N ILE A 472 -10.14 3.83 3.31
CA ILE A 472 -8.82 4.38 3.59
C ILE A 472 -7.77 3.44 2.97
N LEU A 473 -7.18 3.84 1.85
CA LEU A 473 -6.15 3.06 1.18
C LEU A 473 -4.77 3.54 1.61
N ILE A 474 -3.96 2.63 2.12
CA ILE A 474 -2.60 2.90 2.57
C ILE A 474 -1.65 2.29 1.56
N LYS A 475 -0.78 3.10 0.97
CA LYS A 475 0.11 2.72 -0.13
C LYS A 475 1.32 1.90 0.31
N ASP A 476 1.82 2.12 1.52
CA ASP A 476 2.94 1.39 2.08
C ASP A 476 2.93 1.32 3.61
N ALA A 477 3.68 0.34 4.12
CA ALA A 477 3.80 0.11 5.56
C ALA A 477 4.51 1.27 6.29
N GLU A 478 5.34 2.05 5.59
CA GLU A 478 6.02 3.22 6.13
C GLU A 478 5.03 4.34 6.40
N ALA A 479 4.13 4.64 5.45
CA ALA A 479 3.07 5.62 5.64
C ALA A 479 2.17 5.27 6.83
N LEU A 480 1.81 3.97 6.98
CA LEU A 480 1.05 3.48 8.14
C LEU A 480 1.81 3.69 9.45
N GLU A 481 3.13 3.39 9.46
CA GLU A 481 3.95 3.55 10.65
C GLU A 481 4.12 5.02 11.01
N VAL A 482 4.44 5.90 10.04
CA VAL A 482 4.68 7.32 10.30
C VAL A 482 3.39 8.04 10.69
N ALA A 483 2.24 7.65 10.13
CA ALA A 483 0.96 8.32 10.41
C ALA A 483 0.53 8.25 11.89
N HIS A 484 1.04 7.30 12.69
CA HIS A 484 0.76 7.26 14.14
C HIS A 484 1.35 8.46 14.90
N ALA A 485 2.46 9.00 14.40
CA ALA A 485 3.23 10.06 15.04
C ALA A 485 2.84 11.47 14.56
N ILE A 486 1.87 11.61 13.68
CA ILE A 486 1.43 12.92 13.15
C ILE A 486 1.06 13.86 14.29
N THR A 487 1.67 15.05 14.28
CA THR A 487 1.44 16.15 15.22
C THR A 487 0.84 17.38 14.56
N VAL A 488 0.99 17.53 13.24
CA VAL A 488 0.45 18.63 12.43
C VAL A 488 -0.23 18.07 11.19
N VAL A 489 -1.42 18.57 10.90
CA VAL A 489 -2.18 18.28 9.68
C VAL A 489 -2.37 19.59 8.90
N ALA A 490 -1.80 19.64 7.70
CA ALA A 490 -1.95 20.75 6.77
C ALA A 490 -3.00 20.39 5.72
N PHE A 491 -4.04 21.18 5.60
CA PHE A 491 -5.12 21.01 4.63
C PHE A 491 -4.96 21.99 3.48
N ASP A 492 -5.07 21.51 2.24
CA ASP A 492 -5.48 22.37 1.15
C ASP A 492 -6.94 22.78 1.35
N LYS A 493 -7.36 23.92 0.76
CA LYS A 493 -8.73 24.40 0.86
C LYS A 493 -9.64 23.73 -0.16
N THR A 494 -9.32 23.94 -1.45
CA THR A 494 -10.22 23.66 -2.58
C THR A 494 -10.27 22.18 -2.88
N GLY A 495 -11.49 21.58 -2.99
CA GLY A 495 -11.67 20.14 -3.21
C GLY A 495 -11.37 19.26 -2.00
N THR A 496 -10.63 19.78 -1.01
CA THR A 496 -10.26 19.08 0.23
C THR A 496 -11.22 19.39 1.37
N LEU A 497 -11.26 20.63 1.86
CA LEU A 497 -12.20 21.09 2.89
C LEU A 497 -13.50 21.63 2.30
N THR A 498 -13.49 21.97 1.02
CA THR A 498 -14.63 22.46 0.25
C THR A 498 -14.97 21.47 -0.87
N GLU A 499 -16.15 21.63 -1.46
CA GLU A 499 -16.64 20.76 -2.54
C GLU A 499 -15.83 20.89 -3.85
N GLY A 500 -15.05 21.98 -4.00
CA GLY A 500 -14.30 22.30 -5.21
C GLY A 500 -15.19 22.70 -6.40
N LYS A 501 -16.47 22.96 -6.13
CA LYS A 501 -17.46 23.37 -7.10
C LYS A 501 -17.99 24.76 -6.70
N PRO A 502 -17.51 25.83 -7.34
CA PRO A 502 -18.01 27.16 -7.04
C PRO A 502 -19.51 27.25 -7.34
N ARG A 503 -20.26 27.83 -6.41
CA ARG A 503 -21.68 28.12 -6.57
C ARG A 503 -21.89 29.63 -6.59
N LEU A 504 -22.93 30.06 -7.27
CA LEU A 504 -23.34 31.46 -7.24
C LEU A 504 -24.02 31.74 -5.91
N VAL A 505 -23.38 32.54 -5.05
CA VAL A 505 -23.87 32.93 -3.73
C VAL A 505 -24.78 34.15 -3.83
N ALA A 506 -24.38 35.13 -4.65
CA ALA A 506 -25.17 36.34 -4.87
C ALA A 506 -25.10 36.80 -6.32
N ALA A 507 -26.20 37.31 -6.83
CA ALA A 507 -26.26 38.09 -8.05
C ALA A 507 -27.01 39.39 -7.71
N VAL A 508 -26.29 40.49 -7.72
CA VAL A 508 -26.81 41.82 -7.30
C VAL A 508 -26.88 42.73 -8.51
N PRO A 509 -28.05 43.09 -9.01
CA PRO A 509 -28.19 44.01 -10.13
C PRO A 509 -27.84 45.43 -9.69
N ALA A 510 -27.19 46.20 -10.56
CA ALA A 510 -26.97 47.65 -10.35
C ALA A 510 -28.27 48.44 -10.51
N VAL A 511 -29.08 48.01 -11.48
CA VAL A 511 -30.44 48.53 -11.75
C VAL A 511 -31.29 47.41 -12.30
N GLY A 512 -32.54 47.30 -11.90
CA GLY A 512 -33.46 46.31 -12.40
C GLY A 512 -33.60 45.04 -11.55
N ASP A 513 -33.93 43.94 -12.21
CA ASP A 513 -34.25 42.65 -11.56
C ASP A 513 -33.12 41.64 -11.62
N ARG A 514 -33.00 40.87 -10.54
CA ARG A 514 -32.01 39.76 -10.40
C ARG A 514 -32.17 38.70 -11.51
N ARG A 515 -33.40 38.38 -11.88
CA ARG A 515 -33.69 37.38 -12.90
C ARG A 515 -33.21 37.82 -14.29
N ALA A 516 -33.38 39.12 -14.63
CA ALA A 516 -32.85 39.69 -15.85
C ALA A 516 -31.31 39.71 -15.88
N LEU A 517 -30.66 39.98 -14.75
CA LEU A 517 -29.22 39.92 -14.59
C LEU A 517 -28.68 38.48 -14.82
N LEU A 518 -29.33 37.46 -14.23
CA LEU A 518 -28.98 36.04 -14.41
C LEU A 518 -29.18 35.59 -15.85
N ALA A 519 -30.28 36.00 -16.50
CA ALA A 519 -30.56 35.66 -17.89
C ALA A 519 -29.48 36.24 -18.83
N ALA A 520 -29.05 37.47 -18.65
CA ALA A 520 -28.00 38.11 -19.42
C ALA A 520 -26.62 37.40 -19.22
N ALA A 521 -26.29 37.07 -17.97
CA ALA A 521 -25.07 36.36 -17.65
C ALA A 521 -25.06 34.91 -18.19
N ALA A 522 -26.18 34.21 -18.10
CA ALA A 522 -26.34 32.86 -18.65
C ALA A 522 -26.19 32.85 -20.17
N ALA A 523 -26.71 33.84 -20.87
CA ALA A 523 -26.55 34.00 -22.32
C ALA A 523 -25.07 34.09 -22.73
N ILE A 524 -24.25 34.84 -21.98
CA ILE A 524 -22.80 34.97 -22.24
C ILE A 524 -22.06 33.67 -21.91
N GLN A 525 -22.50 32.96 -20.86
CA GLN A 525 -21.81 31.77 -20.34
C GLN A 525 -22.27 30.45 -20.98
N ALA A 526 -23.30 30.45 -21.82
CA ALA A 526 -23.87 29.24 -22.42
C ALA A 526 -22.89 28.39 -23.23
N GLY A 527 -21.81 28.97 -23.74
CA GLY A 527 -20.75 28.24 -24.47
C GLY A 527 -19.43 28.06 -23.71
N SER A 528 -19.41 28.29 -22.37
CA SER A 528 -18.20 28.23 -21.56
C SER A 528 -18.23 27.00 -20.62
N GLU A 529 -17.15 26.23 -20.65
CA GLU A 529 -16.94 25.10 -19.73
C GLU A 529 -16.30 25.53 -18.39
N HIS A 530 -16.08 26.83 -18.19
CA HIS A 530 -15.46 27.32 -16.97
C HIS A 530 -16.36 27.06 -15.72
N PRO A 531 -15.80 26.60 -14.57
CA PRO A 531 -16.59 26.29 -13.37
C PRO A 531 -17.53 27.41 -12.91
N LEU A 532 -17.10 28.71 -13.01
CA LEU A 532 -17.95 29.84 -12.71
C LEU A 532 -19.10 30.03 -13.70
N ALA A 533 -18.88 29.63 -14.96
CA ALA A 533 -19.95 29.66 -15.98
C ALA A 533 -21.05 28.66 -15.61
N ARG A 534 -20.68 27.44 -15.27
CA ARG A 534 -21.62 26.42 -14.83
C ARG A 534 -22.42 26.87 -13.61
N ALA A 535 -21.76 27.52 -12.63
CA ALA A 535 -22.45 28.07 -11.45
C ALA A 535 -23.54 29.13 -11.81
N VAL A 536 -23.28 29.97 -12.84
CA VAL A 536 -24.27 30.93 -13.35
C VAL A 536 -25.40 30.21 -14.06
N LEU A 537 -25.09 29.25 -14.91
CA LEU A 537 -26.10 28.49 -15.68
C LEU A 537 -27.03 27.70 -14.76
N ASP A 538 -26.47 27.03 -13.74
CA ASP A 538 -27.23 26.26 -12.74
C ASP A 538 -28.17 27.20 -11.94
N ALA A 539 -27.68 28.37 -11.53
CA ALA A 539 -28.48 29.34 -10.82
C ALA A 539 -29.59 29.93 -11.71
N ALA A 540 -29.30 30.24 -12.98
CA ALA A 540 -30.28 30.70 -13.94
C ALA A 540 -31.40 29.68 -14.20
N ALA A 541 -31.01 28.39 -14.34
CA ALA A 541 -31.97 27.31 -14.49
C ALA A 541 -32.86 27.14 -13.26
N ALA A 542 -32.27 27.15 -12.06
CA ALA A 542 -33.00 27.02 -10.78
C ALA A 542 -34.01 28.15 -10.57
N GLU A 543 -33.72 29.41 -11.00
CA GLU A 543 -34.60 30.55 -10.90
C GLU A 543 -35.52 30.71 -12.16
N GLY A 544 -35.43 29.79 -13.12
CA GLY A 544 -36.23 29.86 -14.37
C GLY A 544 -35.93 31.11 -15.22
N ALA A 545 -34.68 31.60 -15.19
CA ALA A 545 -34.23 32.72 -15.97
C ALA A 545 -33.86 32.30 -17.38
N ALA A 546 -34.72 32.49 -18.35
CA ALA A 546 -34.51 32.12 -19.74
C ALA A 546 -33.38 32.97 -20.36
N ALA A 547 -32.29 32.34 -20.78
CA ALA A 547 -31.18 33.02 -21.43
C ALA A 547 -31.59 33.46 -22.87
N PRO A 548 -31.47 34.77 -23.20
CA PRO A 548 -31.68 35.23 -24.57
C PRO A 548 -30.55 34.72 -25.49
N ALA A 549 -30.80 34.74 -26.81
CA ALA A 549 -29.78 34.34 -27.76
C ALA A 549 -28.57 35.28 -27.74
N ALA A 550 -27.37 34.72 -27.58
CA ALA A 550 -26.12 35.45 -27.65
C ALA A 550 -25.38 35.15 -28.94
N THR A 551 -24.78 36.17 -29.52
CA THR A 551 -23.94 36.05 -30.71
C THR A 551 -22.55 36.63 -30.41
N GLN A 552 -21.54 36.31 -31.26
CA GLN A 552 -20.19 36.79 -31.09
C GLN A 552 -19.57 36.50 -29.71
N VAL A 553 -19.94 35.36 -29.11
CA VAL A 553 -19.40 34.93 -27.81
C VAL A 553 -17.89 34.67 -27.94
N ARG A 554 -17.07 35.33 -27.10
CA ARG A 554 -15.62 35.22 -27.12
C ARG A 554 -15.07 35.18 -25.69
N ALA A 555 -14.14 34.29 -25.45
CA ALA A 555 -13.34 34.31 -24.23
C ALA A 555 -12.22 35.35 -24.39
N VAL A 556 -12.06 36.18 -23.35
CA VAL A 556 -10.97 37.15 -23.22
C VAL A 556 -9.95 36.57 -22.25
N ALA A 557 -8.83 36.10 -22.77
CA ALA A 557 -7.83 35.31 -21.99
C ALA A 557 -7.42 36.02 -20.69
N GLY A 558 -7.64 35.35 -19.55
CA GLY A 558 -7.30 35.83 -18.22
C GLY A 558 -8.15 37.01 -17.70
N LYS A 559 -9.20 37.40 -18.41
CA LYS A 559 -10.04 38.56 -18.05
C LYS A 559 -11.52 38.24 -17.88
N GLY A 560 -12.10 37.44 -18.78
CA GLY A 560 -13.51 37.08 -18.73
C GLY A 560 -14.10 36.70 -20.09
N MET A 561 -15.39 37.04 -20.31
CA MET A 561 -16.16 36.74 -21.51
C MET A 561 -16.76 37.99 -22.12
N SER A 562 -17.01 37.95 -23.43
CA SER A 562 -17.72 38.97 -24.16
C SER A 562 -18.76 38.34 -25.09
N ALA A 563 -19.90 39.00 -25.26
CA ALA A 563 -20.94 38.58 -26.19
C ALA A 563 -21.85 39.76 -26.60
N LEU A 564 -22.50 39.58 -27.75
CA LEU A 564 -23.61 40.45 -28.16
C LEU A 564 -24.93 39.75 -27.78
N VAL A 565 -25.67 40.35 -26.85
CA VAL A 565 -26.93 39.81 -26.31
C VAL A 565 -28.05 40.80 -26.57
N ALA A 566 -29.05 40.44 -27.32
CA ALA A 566 -30.15 41.30 -27.68
C ALA A 566 -29.73 42.72 -28.19
N GLY A 567 -28.66 42.78 -29.01
CA GLY A 567 -28.12 44.01 -29.59
C GLY A 567 -27.20 44.82 -28.65
N ARG A 568 -26.98 44.36 -27.42
CA ARG A 568 -26.10 44.97 -26.42
C ARG A 568 -24.78 44.22 -26.32
N GLU A 569 -23.67 44.95 -26.33
CA GLU A 569 -22.36 44.35 -26.13
C GLU A 569 -22.06 44.21 -24.65
N LEU A 570 -22.14 43.00 -24.14
CA LEU A 570 -21.94 42.71 -22.72
C LEU A 570 -20.55 42.08 -22.47
N ARG A 571 -19.95 42.48 -21.34
CA ARG A 571 -18.68 41.96 -20.82
C ARG A 571 -18.90 41.39 -19.42
N LEU A 572 -18.43 40.19 -19.19
CA LEU A 572 -18.49 39.57 -17.87
C LEU A 572 -17.04 39.18 -17.48
N GLY A 573 -16.60 39.59 -16.27
CA GLY A 573 -15.24 39.30 -15.86
C GLY A 573 -14.80 39.91 -14.54
N SER A 574 -13.48 39.86 -14.29
CA SER A 574 -12.87 40.34 -13.04
C SER A 574 -12.90 41.84 -12.86
N THR A 575 -12.72 42.30 -11.62
CA THR A 575 -12.60 43.70 -11.26
C THR A 575 -11.52 44.43 -12.08
N ARG A 576 -10.37 43.75 -12.30
CA ARG A 576 -9.31 44.28 -13.14
C ARG A 576 -9.75 44.51 -14.58
N TYR A 577 -10.48 43.59 -15.17
CA TYR A 577 -10.98 43.69 -16.55
C TYR A 577 -11.96 44.88 -16.68
N MET A 578 -12.83 45.02 -15.74
CA MET A 578 -13.81 46.11 -15.74
C MET A 578 -13.15 47.50 -15.53
N ASN A 579 -12.11 47.60 -14.71
CA ASN A 579 -11.29 48.79 -14.57
C ASN A 579 -10.62 49.22 -15.87
N GLU A 580 -10.09 48.23 -16.64
CA GLU A 580 -9.50 48.51 -17.98
C GLU A 580 -10.58 49.05 -18.95
N LEU A 581 -11.83 48.66 -18.80
CA LEU A 581 -12.96 49.12 -19.60
C LEU A 581 -13.51 50.48 -19.11
N GLY A 582 -13.07 50.98 -17.98
CA GLY A 582 -13.53 52.24 -17.41
C GLY A 582 -14.91 52.15 -16.78
N VAL A 583 -15.33 50.98 -16.29
CA VAL A 583 -16.63 50.77 -15.62
C VAL A 583 -16.63 51.43 -14.26
N ASP A 584 -17.69 52.17 -13.91
CA ASP A 584 -17.90 52.80 -12.60
C ASP A 584 -18.61 51.82 -11.65
N PHE A 585 -17.93 51.39 -10.55
CA PHE A 585 -18.45 50.46 -9.55
C PHE A 585 -19.21 51.11 -8.38
N ARG A 586 -19.27 52.45 -8.28
CA ARG A 586 -19.75 53.15 -7.05
C ARG A 586 -21.06 52.60 -6.50
N LEU A 587 -21.96 52.16 -7.37
CA LEU A 587 -23.27 51.60 -6.98
C LEU A 587 -23.16 50.27 -6.20
N LEU A 588 -22.15 49.42 -6.48
CA LEU A 588 -22.06 48.10 -5.91
C LEU A 588 -20.71 47.82 -5.17
N VAL A 589 -19.94 48.86 -4.86
CA VAL A 589 -18.65 48.73 -4.12
C VAL A 589 -18.86 48.12 -2.75
N GLN A 590 -19.86 48.56 -1.98
CA GLN A 590 -20.14 48.04 -0.64
C GLN A 590 -20.55 46.57 -0.66
N PRO A 591 -21.51 46.10 -1.49
CA PRO A 591 -21.83 44.71 -1.67
C PRO A 591 -20.58 43.87 -2.10
N ALA A 592 -19.78 44.37 -3.06
CA ALA A 592 -18.59 43.69 -3.48
C ALA A 592 -17.58 43.45 -2.36
N GLN A 593 -17.27 44.52 -1.59
CA GLN A 593 -16.38 44.43 -0.43
C GLN A 593 -16.89 43.49 0.66
N GLN A 594 -18.21 43.42 0.88
CA GLN A 594 -18.81 42.50 1.84
C GLN A 594 -18.60 41.05 1.38
N HIS A 595 -18.82 40.74 0.08
CA HIS A 595 -18.62 39.41 -0.47
C HIS A 595 -17.11 39.01 -0.51
N GLU A 596 -16.24 39.96 -0.89
CA GLU A 596 -14.77 39.74 -0.85
C GLU A 596 -14.28 39.53 0.59
N ALA A 597 -14.80 40.24 1.59
CA ALA A 597 -14.46 40.02 2.99
C ALA A 597 -14.93 38.66 3.52
N GLN A 598 -16.01 38.11 2.94
CA GLN A 598 -16.49 36.75 3.20
C GLN A 598 -15.71 35.69 2.40
N GLY A 599 -14.70 36.12 1.62
CA GLY A 599 -13.88 35.20 0.85
C GLY A 599 -14.47 34.71 -0.46
N GLN A 600 -15.49 35.38 -0.95
CA GLN A 600 -16.14 35.04 -2.20
C GLN A 600 -15.42 35.70 -3.38
N THR A 601 -15.39 35.04 -4.52
CA THR A 601 -14.87 35.63 -5.75
C THR A 601 -15.94 36.52 -6.40
N VAL A 602 -15.59 37.78 -6.65
CA VAL A 602 -16.50 38.74 -7.28
C VAL A 602 -16.18 38.82 -8.78
N SER A 603 -17.24 38.76 -9.58
CA SER A 603 -17.23 39.02 -11.02
C SER A 603 -18.32 40.04 -11.36
N TRP A 604 -18.11 40.76 -12.44
CA TRP A 604 -18.95 41.89 -12.82
C TRP A 604 -19.48 41.69 -14.24
N LEU A 605 -20.70 42.13 -14.47
CA LEU A 605 -21.31 42.27 -15.77
C LEU A 605 -21.43 43.75 -16.13
N ALA A 606 -20.96 44.15 -17.27
CA ALA A 606 -21.07 45.50 -17.81
C ALA A 606 -21.59 45.49 -19.24
N ASP A 607 -22.33 46.51 -19.58
CA ASP A 607 -22.73 46.85 -20.93
C ASP A 607 -21.75 47.90 -21.48
N VAL A 608 -21.12 47.57 -22.60
CA VAL A 608 -20.10 48.43 -23.28
C VAL A 608 -20.54 48.85 -24.67
N THR A 609 -21.83 48.82 -24.96
CA THR A 609 -22.37 49.15 -26.30
C THR A 609 -22.02 50.57 -26.69
N ASP A 610 -22.28 51.55 -25.82
CA ASP A 610 -21.96 52.99 -26.07
C ASP A 610 -20.96 53.49 -25.04
N LYS A 611 -21.35 53.59 -23.78
CA LYS A 611 -20.51 53.93 -22.64
C LYS A 611 -20.49 52.77 -21.68
N PRO A 612 -19.34 52.43 -21.04
CA PRO A 612 -19.30 51.32 -20.07
C PRO A 612 -20.25 51.62 -18.87
N VAL A 613 -21.27 50.80 -18.71
CA VAL A 613 -22.25 50.86 -17.63
C VAL A 613 -22.29 49.57 -16.86
N LEU A 614 -22.23 49.65 -15.54
CA LEU A 614 -22.35 48.50 -14.67
C LEU A 614 -23.77 47.91 -14.72
N VAL A 615 -23.90 46.64 -15.04
CA VAL A 615 -25.18 45.89 -15.05
C VAL A 615 -25.38 45.15 -13.73
N GLY A 616 -24.35 44.55 -13.19
CA GLY A 616 -24.46 43.87 -11.89
C GLY A 616 -23.17 43.15 -11.45
N LEU A 617 -23.29 42.57 -10.29
CA LEU A 617 -22.23 41.83 -9.59
C LEU A 617 -22.67 40.39 -9.37
N PHE A 618 -21.73 39.48 -9.50
CA PHE A 618 -21.86 38.04 -9.14
C PHE A 618 -20.80 37.69 -8.09
N ALA A 619 -21.23 37.07 -6.99
CA ALA A 619 -20.37 36.57 -5.96
C ALA A 619 -20.42 35.05 -5.98
N PHE A 620 -19.24 34.41 -6.08
CA PHE A 620 -19.07 32.96 -6.12
C PHE A 620 -18.35 32.50 -4.86
N GLY A 621 -18.87 31.46 -4.24
CA GLY A 621 -18.26 30.82 -3.09
C GLY A 621 -18.14 29.32 -3.30
N ASP A 622 -17.14 28.71 -2.69
CA ASP A 622 -17.01 27.27 -2.61
C ASP A 622 -17.61 26.79 -1.30
N THR A 623 -18.45 25.76 -1.36
CA THR A 623 -19.17 25.25 -0.20
C THR A 623 -18.25 24.40 0.65
N VAL A 624 -18.16 24.69 1.95
CA VAL A 624 -17.44 23.87 2.92
C VAL A 624 -18.16 22.53 3.07
N LYS A 625 -17.41 21.40 3.02
CA LYS A 625 -17.96 20.06 3.21
C LYS A 625 -18.59 19.92 4.60
N ALA A 626 -19.71 19.22 4.66
CA ALA A 626 -20.51 19.10 5.88
C ALA A 626 -19.75 18.50 7.07
N ASP A 627 -18.82 17.59 6.80
CA ASP A 627 -18.01 16.89 7.80
C ASP A 627 -16.66 17.56 8.10
N ALA A 628 -16.30 18.66 7.41
CA ALA A 628 -15.00 19.32 7.57
C ALA A 628 -14.79 19.87 9.00
N ARG A 629 -15.84 20.45 9.60
CA ARG A 629 -15.78 20.95 10.99
C ARG A 629 -15.56 19.83 11.99
N GLU A 630 -16.27 18.71 11.83
CA GLU A 630 -16.08 17.52 12.67
C GLU A 630 -14.67 16.96 12.53
N ALA A 631 -14.15 16.90 11.28
CA ALA A 631 -12.79 16.43 11.01
C ALA A 631 -11.74 17.24 11.77
N VAL A 632 -11.81 18.58 11.72
CA VAL A 632 -10.90 19.50 12.43
C VAL A 632 -11.03 19.29 13.95
N ALA A 633 -12.24 19.28 14.50
CA ALA A 633 -12.46 19.09 15.94
C ALA A 633 -11.91 17.74 16.43
N ARG A 634 -12.06 16.65 15.67
CA ARG A 634 -11.53 15.33 15.99
C ARG A 634 -10.00 15.30 15.99
N LEU A 635 -9.35 15.96 15.03
CA LEU A 635 -7.90 16.09 15.00
C LEU A 635 -7.37 16.85 16.21
N GLN A 636 -8.01 17.96 16.58
CA GLN A 636 -7.65 18.73 17.76
C GLN A 636 -7.86 17.93 19.06
N ALA A 637 -8.92 17.12 19.15
CA ALA A 637 -9.14 16.19 20.27
C ALA A 637 -8.01 15.14 20.38
N LEU A 638 -7.39 14.77 19.25
CA LEU A 638 -6.19 13.90 19.18
C LEU A 638 -4.89 14.68 19.49
N LYS A 639 -4.97 15.96 19.85
CA LYS A 639 -3.85 16.88 20.08
C LYS A 639 -2.98 17.11 18.83
N ILE A 640 -3.61 17.14 17.68
CA ILE A 640 -2.98 17.39 16.39
C ILE A 640 -3.30 18.83 15.99
N LYS A 641 -2.26 19.61 15.69
CA LYS A 641 -2.40 20.99 15.22
C LYS A 641 -2.91 20.98 13.78
N THR A 642 -3.87 21.86 13.48
CA THR A 642 -4.46 21.99 12.15
C THR A 642 -4.01 23.27 11.46
N VAL A 643 -3.62 23.19 10.20
CA VAL A 643 -3.11 24.30 9.39
C VAL A 643 -3.86 24.33 8.06
N LEU A 644 -4.34 25.49 7.65
CA LEU A 644 -4.89 25.70 6.31
C LEU A 644 -3.78 26.25 5.41
N VAL A 645 -3.55 25.65 4.26
CA VAL A 645 -2.55 26.09 3.26
C VAL A 645 -3.30 26.31 1.95
N THR A 646 -3.40 27.56 1.49
CA THR A 646 -4.20 27.86 0.29
C THR A 646 -3.57 28.99 -0.54
N GLY A 647 -3.82 28.93 -1.86
CA GLY A 647 -3.50 30.04 -2.78
C GLY A 647 -4.48 31.21 -2.75
N ASP A 648 -5.59 31.06 -2.04
CA ASP A 648 -6.61 32.09 -1.92
C ASP A 648 -6.12 33.29 -1.11
N ASN A 649 -6.83 34.42 -1.27
CA ASN A 649 -6.58 35.61 -0.47
C ASN A 649 -6.80 35.35 1.03
N ARG A 650 -6.14 36.14 1.86
CA ARG A 650 -6.17 36.00 3.32
C ARG A 650 -7.58 36.11 3.92
N GLY A 651 -8.46 36.93 3.33
CA GLY A 651 -9.85 37.07 3.77
C GLY A 651 -10.64 35.77 3.62
N SER A 652 -10.59 35.16 2.44
CA SER A 652 -11.19 33.84 2.13
C SER A 652 -10.67 32.75 3.07
N ALA A 653 -9.35 32.70 3.21
CA ALA A 653 -8.69 31.68 4.03
C ALA A 653 -9.10 31.80 5.52
N ASN A 654 -9.10 33.02 6.07
CA ASN A 654 -9.50 33.29 7.45
C ASN A 654 -10.98 32.99 7.71
N ALA A 655 -11.86 33.29 6.75
CA ALA A 655 -13.29 32.97 6.86
C ALA A 655 -13.52 31.45 7.00
N VAL A 656 -12.89 30.67 6.16
CA VAL A 656 -12.96 29.19 6.23
C VAL A 656 -12.32 28.66 7.51
N ALA A 657 -11.13 29.14 7.87
CA ALA A 657 -10.44 28.71 9.08
C ALA A 657 -11.25 28.99 10.36
N THR A 658 -11.85 30.17 10.46
CA THR A 658 -12.72 30.56 11.58
C THR A 658 -13.97 29.68 11.63
N ALA A 659 -14.62 29.45 10.49
CA ALA A 659 -15.80 28.59 10.39
C ALA A 659 -15.53 27.16 10.84
N LEU A 660 -14.33 26.65 10.56
CA LEU A 660 -13.90 25.27 10.87
C LEU A 660 -13.16 25.14 12.21
N GLY A 661 -12.67 26.26 12.80
CA GLY A 661 -11.85 26.26 14.00
C GLY A 661 -10.40 25.84 13.77
N ILE A 662 -9.81 26.11 12.60
CA ILE A 662 -8.43 25.75 12.24
C ILE A 662 -7.43 26.64 13.00
N ASP A 663 -6.33 26.05 13.52
CA ASP A 663 -5.40 26.73 14.43
C ASP A 663 -4.49 27.75 13.72
N GLN A 664 -4.11 27.51 12.46
CA GLN A 664 -3.17 28.35 11.71
C GLN A 664 -3.55 28.47 10.25
N VAL A 665 -3.27 29.60 9.63
CA VAL A 665 -3.58 29.88 8.22
C VAL A 665 -2.34 30.40 7.48
N GLU A 666 -2.04 29.73 6.35
CA GLU A 666 -1.06 30.14 5.37
C GLU A 666 -1.79 30.42 4.06
N ALA A 667 -2.03 31.69 3.78
CA ALA A 667 -2.77 32.16 2.62
C ALA A 667 -1.85 32.75 1.54
N GLU A 668 -2.37 32.93 0.32
CA GLU A 668 -1.66 33.51 -0.82
C GLU A 668 -0.42 32.71 -1.24
N VAL A 669 -0.45 31.39 -1.02
CA VAL A 669 0.65 30.46 -1.27
C VAL A 669 0.62 30.03 -2.74
N LEU A 670 1.71 30.24 -3.47
CA LEU A 670 1.83 29.71 -4.82
C LEU A 670 1.94 28.17 -4.78
N PRO A 671 1.49 27.45 -5.82
CA PRO A 671 1.55 25.99 -5.86
C PRO A 671 2.96 25.42 -5.60
N GLN A 672 3.99 26.08 -6.13
CA GLN A 672 5.39 25.69 -5.93
C GLN A 672 5.89 25.89 -4.48
N ASP A 673 5.32 26.86 -3.75
CA ASP A 673 5.77 27.23 -2.40
C ASP A 673 5.05 26.39 -1.30
N LYS A 674 4.02 25.63 -1.66
CA LYS A 674 3.32 24.76 -0.71
C LYS A 674 4.26 23.70 -0.09
N ALA A 675 5.19 23.17 -0.88
CA ALA A 675 6.20 22.22 -0.39
C ALA A 675 7.13 22.86 0.64
N ASP A 676 7.53 24.11 0.44
CA ASP A 676 8.40 24.86 1.36
C ASP A 676 7.68 25.17 2.70
N ILE A 677 6.37 25.44 2.66
CA ILE A 677 5.56 25.58 3.87
C ILE A 677 5.52 24.27 4.65
N VAL A 678 5.28 23.14 3.95
CA VAL A 678 5.33 21.82 4.59
C VAL A 678 6.70 21.58 5.22
N ALA A 679 7.79 21.90 4.51
CA ALA A 679 9.15 21.78 5.05
C ALA A 679 9.39 22.68 6.28
N LYS A 680 8.82 23.90 6.32
CA LYS A 680 8.86 24.78 7.50
C LYS A 680 8.08 24.21 8.67
N LEU A 681 6.91 23.62 8.42
CA LEU A 681 6.10 22.99 9.47
C LEU A 681 6.79 21.79 10.11
N LYS A 682 7.69 21.11 9.40
CA LYS A 682 8.52 20.00 9.91
C LYS A 682 9.69 20.48 10.81
N GLN A 683 9.99 21.77 10.80
CA GLN A 683 11.04 22.31 11.67
C GLN A 683 10.63 22.15 13.15
N GLY A 684 11.60 21.79 14.00
CA GLY A 684 11.34 21.50 15.40
C GLY A 684 10.89 20.06 15.72
N GLY A 685 10.96 19.15 14.73
CA GLY A 685 10.66 17.73 14.93
C GLY A 685 9.18 17.38 14.82
N ALA A 686 8.36 18.26 14.25
CA ALA A 686 6.95 17.97 13.99
C ALA A 686 6.83 16.94 12.85
N VAL A 687 5.91 15.99 13.01
CA VAL A 687 5.52 15.04 11.95
C VAL A 687 4.29 15.61 11.25
N VAL A 688 4.44 15.93 9.97
CA VAL A 688 3.46 16.69 9.19
C VAL A 688 2.74 15.78 8.19
N ALA A 689 1.41 15.78 8.26
CA ALA A 689 0.58 15.26 7.17
C ALA A 689 0.10 16.42 6.28
N MET A 690 0.17 16.25 4.95
CA MET A 690 -0.45 17.16 3.98
C MET A 690 -1.65 16.48 3.33
N ILE A 691 -2.78 17.17 3.29
CA ILE A 691 -4.01 16.71 2.65
C ILE A 691 -4.30 17.59 1.44
N GLY A 692 -4.51 16.99 0.27
CA GLY A 692 -4.81 17.68 -0.98
C GLY A 692 -5.51 16.78 -2.00
N ASP A 693 -6.01 17.37 -3.07
CA ASP A 693 -6.71 16.66 -4.14
C ASP A 693 -6.14 16.96 -5.54
N GLY A 694 -5.42 18.07 -5.71
CA GLY A 694 -4.99 18.60 -7.00
C GLY A 694 -3.57 18.19 -7.45
N ILE A 695 -3.30 18.37 -8.75
CA ILE A 695 -1.95 18.27 -9.31
C ILE A 695 -1.01 19.25 -8.62
N ASN A 696 -1.53 20.42 -8.25
CA ASN A 696 -0.79 21.50 -7.58
C ASN A 696 -0.30 21.11 -6.18
N ASP A 697 -0.91 20.11 -5.55
CA ASP A 697 -0.57 19.65 -4.21
C ASP A 697 0.44 18.50 -4.22
N ALA A 698 0.66 17.85 -5.37
CA ALA A 698 1.54 16.69 -5.47
C ALA A 698 2.96 16.94 -4.92
N PRO A 699 3.62 18.09 -5.16
CA PRO A 699 4.91 18.38 -4.53
C PRO A 699 4.82 18.50 -3.00
N ALA A 700 3.77 19.11 -2.46
CA ALA A 700 3.55 19.26 -1.03
C ALA A 700 3.19 17.92 -0.36
N LEU A 701 2.36 17.07 -1.02
CA LEU A 701 2.06 15.71 -0.60
C LEU A 701 3.32 14.85 -0.50
N ALA A 702 4.22 14.99 -1.48
CA ALA A 702 5.49 14.27 -1.49
C ALA A 702 6.51 14.80 -0.46
N ALA A 703 6.48 16.10 -0.14
CA ALA A 703 7.36 16.73 0.85
C ALA A 703 6.94 16.45 2.32
N ALA A 704 5.67 16.12 2.54
CA ALA A 704 5.15 15.77 3.85
C ALA A 704 5.71 14.43 4.35
N ASP A 705 5.67 14.21 5.67
CA ASP A 705 5.99 12.89 6.23
C ASP A 705 4.93 11.86 5.84
N VAL A 706 3.66 12.31 5.71
CA VAL A 706 2.56 11.51 5.17
C VAL A 706 1.71 12.39 4.24
N GLY A 707 1.75 12.12 2.95
CA GLY A 707 0.78 12.69 2.01
C GLY A 707 -0.54 11.93 2.07
N ILE A 708 -1.67 12.65 2.13
CA ILE A 708 -3.02 12.08 2.13
C ILE A 708 -3.79 12.69 0.97
N ALA A 709 -4.14 11.88 -0.04
CA ALA A 709 -4.91 12.33 -1.20
C ALA A 709 -6.40 12.04 -1.04
N MET A 710 -7.24 12.96 -1.52
CA MET A 710 -8.67 12.71 -1.70
C MET A 710 -8.90 11.99 -3.04
N SER A 711 -9.76 10.97 -3.09
CA SER A 711 -10.08 10.25 -4.36
C SER A 711 -10.86 11.10 -5.36
N THR A 712 -11.45 12.21 -4.91
CA THR A 712 -12.06 13.22 -5.79
C THR A 712 -11.02 14.01 -6.59
N GLY A 713 -9.74 13.87 -6.23
CA GLY A 713 -8.61 14.53 -6.85
C GLY A 713 -8.06 13.81 -8.08
N THR A 714 -6.86 14.25 -8.48
CA THR A 714 -6.18 13.73 -9.67
C THR A 714 -5.37 12.47 -9.38
N ASP A 715 -5.18 11.64 -10.40
CA ASP A 715 -4.31 10.45 -10.32
C ASP A 715 -2.88 10.82 -9.85
N VAL A 716 -2.38 12.01 -10.23
CA VAL A 716 -1.05 12.49 -9.82
C VAL A 716 -0.97 12.70 -8.30
N ALA A 717 -2.00 13.29 -7.69
CA ALA A 717 -2.07 13.46 -6.24
C ALA A 717 -2.11 12.10 -5.52
N MET A 718 -2.92 11.16 -6.02
CA MET A 718 -3.00 9.80 -5.47
C MET A 718 -1.66 9.04 -5.59
N HIS A 719 -0.91 9.26 -6.68
CA HIS A 719 0.42 8.66 -6.83
C HIS A 719 1.47 9.25 -5.89
N ALA A 720 1.40 10.54 -5.59
CA ALA A 720 2.32 11.22 -4.69
C ALA A 720 2.05 10.91 -3.19
N ALA A 721 0.81 10.57 -2.86
CA ALA A 721 0.38 10.34 -1.48
C ALA A 721 0.71 8.93 -0.96
N GLY A 722 0.99 8.83 0.34
CA GLY A 722 1.13 7.55 1.07
C GLY A 722 -0.21 6.97 1.52
N VAL A 723 -1.26 7.80 1.61
CA VAL A 723 -2.63 7.41 1.97
C VAL A 723 -3.62 8.04 0.97
N THR A 724 -4.63 7.27 0.54
CA THR A 724 -5.71 7.77 -0.31
C THR A 724 -7.06 7.54 0.38
N LEU A 725 -7.88 8.59 0.47
CA LEU A 725 -9.22 8.54 1.03
C LEU A 725 -10.23 8.39 -0.10
N MET A 726 -10.87 7.23 -0.21
CA MET A 726 -11.77 6.87 -1.32
C MET A 726 -13.11 7.63 -1.32
N ARG A 727 -13.45 8.19 -0.18
CA ARG A 727 -14.61 9.09 -0.08
C ARG A 727 -14.08 10.49 0.06
N GLY A 728 -14.25 11.41 -0.67
CA GLY A 728 -13.76 12.80 -0.49
C GLY A 728 -14.15 13.47 0.83
N LYS A 729 -14.24 12.71 1.94
CA LYS A 729 -14.67 13.16 3.28
C LYS A 729 -13.45 13.49 4.16
N PRO A 730 -13.30 14.74 4.60
CA PRO A 730 -12.24 15.16 5.53
C PRO A 730 -12.22 14.38 6.85
N SER A 731 -13.37 13.89 7.34
CA SER A 731 -13.49 13.11 8.59
C SER A 731 -12.66 11.82 8.57
N LEU A 732 -12.41 11.23 7.39
CA LEU A 732 -11.58 10.05 7.24
C LEU A 732 -10.10 10.30 7.55
N VAL A 733 -9.61 11.54 7.56
CA VAL A 733 -8.24 11.87 7.97
C VAL A 733 -8.01 11.45 9.43
N ALA A 734 -8.95 11.79 10.31
CA ALA A 734 -8.87 11.40 11.72
C ALA A 734 -8.95 9.87 11.89
N ASP A 735 -9.78 9.20 11.10
CA ASP A 735 -9.89 7.74 11.09
C ASP A 735 -8.61 7.06 10.58
N ALA A 736 -7.96 7.61 9.54
CA ALA A 736 -6.68 7.13 9.03
C ALA A 736 -5.56 7.22 10.09
N ILE A 737 -5.53 8.30 10.85
CA ILE A 737 -4.57 8.48 11.95
C ILE A 737 -4.90 7.54 13.13
N ASP A 738 -6.19 7.35 13.48
CA ASP A 738 -6.59 6.47 14.59
C ASP A 738 -6.26 5.00 14.28
N ILE A 739 -6.59 4.49 13.10
CA ILE A 739 -6.25 3.13 12.70
C ILE A 739 -4.73 2.91 12.66
N SER A 740 -3.97 3.92 12.21
CA SER A 740 -2.51 3.89 12.23
C SER A 740 -1.97 3.79 13.66
N ARG A 741 -2.44 4.65 14.60
CA ARG A 741 -2.07 4.61 16.02
C ARG A 741 -2.37 3.27 16.65
N ARG A 742 -3.54 2.70 16.39
CA ARG A 742 -3.94 1.38 16.90
C ARG A 742 -3.09 0.26 16.32
N THR A 743 -2.80 0.31 15.02
CA THR A 743 -1.94 -0.69 14.37
C THR A 743 -0.53 -0.64 14.93
N TYR A 744 0.05 0.54 15.10
CA TYR A 744 1.36 0.72 15.71
C TYR A 744 1.39 0.26 17.17
N ALA A 745 0.36 0.57 17.94
CA ALA A 745 0.24 0.06 19.31
C ALA A 745 0.20 -1.47 19.37
N LYS A 746 -0.52 -2.13 18.41
CA LYS A 746 -0.52 -3.59 18.29
C LYS A 746 0.84 -4.16 17.88
N ILE A 747 1.57 -3.48 16.98
CA ILE A 747 2.94 -3.87 16.64
C ILE A 747 3.82 -3.86 17.90
N ARG A 748 3.79 -2.78 18.67
CA ARG A 748 4.56 -2.68 19.93
C ARG A 748 4.18 -3.76 20.95
N GLN A 749 2.88 -4.03 21.13
CA GLN A 749 2.40 -5.08 22.03
C GLN A 749 2.85 -6.47 21.54
N ASN A 750 2.77 -6.73 20.24
CA ASN A 750 3.22 -7.98 19.64
C ASN A 750 4.73 -8.20 19.84
N LEU A 751 5.54 -7.15 19.60
CA LEU A 751 6.97 -7.20 19.83
C LEU A 751 7.29 -7.43 21.31
N PHE A 752 6.58 -6.76 22.22
CA PHE A 752 6.74 -6.98 23.66
C PHE A 752 6.50 -8.45 24.02
N TRP A 753 5.38 -9.04 23.59
CA TRP A 753 5.10 -10.45 23.84
C TRP A 753 6.12 -11.38 23.20
N ALA A 754 6.54 -11.11 21.94
CA ALA A 754 7.55 -11.91 21.26
C ALA A 754 8.90 -11.91 21.98
N PHE A 755 9.28 -10.80 22.64
CA PHE A 755 10.54 -10.70 23.37
C PHE A 755 10.46 -11.21 24.80
N VAL A 756 9.36 -10.95 25.52
CA VAL A 756 9.27 -11.26 26.96
C VAL A 756 9.38 -12.76 27.24
N TYR A 757 8.76 -13.59 26.38
CA TYR A 757 8.88 -15.05 26.51
C TYR A 757 10.33 -15.54 26.42
N ASN A 758 11.09 -14.96 25.50
CA ASN A 758 12.51 -15.31 25.33
C ASN A 758 13.37 -14.71 26.43
N LEU A 759 13.14 -13.46 26.81
CA LEU A 759 13.94 -12.76 27.83
C LEU A 759 13.83 -13.44 29.22
N VAL A 760 12.65 -13.95 29.54
CA VAL A 760 12.43 -14.68 30.81
C VAL A 760 12.77 -16.15 30.66
N GLY A 761 12.40 -16.76 29.55
CA GLY A 761 12.55 -18.21 29.35
C GLY A 761 14.00 -18.67 29.18
N VAL A 762 14.85 -17.89 28.50
CA VAL A 762 16.25 -18.28 28.28
C VAL A 762 17.04 -18.41 29.61
N PRO A 763 17.01 -17.45 30.54
CA PRO A 763 17.65 -17.63 31.84
C PRO A 763 17.06 -18.81 32.63
N LEU A 764 15.73 -18.97 32.68
CA LEU A 764 15.10 -20.08 33.38
C LEU A 764 15.53 -21.44 32.81
N ALA A 765 15.64 -21.56 31.47
CA ALA A 765 16.14 -22.76 30.82
C ALA A 765 17.63 -23.01 31.13
N ALA A 766 18.47 -21.99 31.09
CA ALA A 766 19.90 -22.08 31.41
C ALA A 766 20.17 -22.53 32.85
N PHE A 767 19.35 -22.09 33.81
CA PHE A 767 19.44 -22.51 35.22
C PHE A 767 18.71 -23.84 35.54
N GLY A 768 18.14 -24.54 34.52
CA GLY A 768 17.48 -25.83 34.71
C GLY A 768 16.07 -25.74 35.30
N LEU A 769 15.47 -24.55 35.35
CA LEU A 769 14.13 -24.30 35.87
C LEU A 769 13.02 -24.48 34.83
N LEU A 770 13.41 -24.71 33.58
CA LEU A 770 12.48 -24.84 32.44
C LEU A 770 12.82 -26.08 31.61
N ASN A 771 11.89 -27.01 31.57
CA ASN A 771 12.09 -28.24 30.77
C ASN A 771 11.78 -27.97 29.26
N PRO A 772 12.37 -28.70 28.32
CA PRO A 772 12.20 -28.50 26.87
C PRO A 772 10.73 -28.57 26.41
N VAL A 773 9.87 -29.37 27.01
CA VAL A 773 8.46 -29.48 26.67
C VAL A 773 7.70 -28.19 27.03
N ILE A 774 7.93 -27.65 28.24
CA ILE A 774 7.34 -26.38 28.68
C ILE A 774 7.89 -25.23 27.82
N ALA A 775 9.16 -25.27 27.47
CA ALA A 775 9.79 -24.31 26.57
C ALA A 775 9.10 -24.29 25.19
N GLY A 776 8.82 -25.47 24.62
CA GLY A 776 8.08 -25.60 23.35
C GLY A 776 6.64 -25.10 23.44
N ALA A 777 5.95 -25.39 24.53
CA ALA A 777 4.57 -24.90 24.78
C ALA A 777 4.55 -23.37 24.90
N ALA A 778 5.46 -22.76 25.66
CA ALA A 778 5.56 -21.31 25.81
C ALA A 778 5.82 -20.62 24.46
N MET A 779 6.68 -21.19 23.62
CA MET A 779 6.96 -20.71 22.26
C MET A 779 5.70 -20.75 21.37
N ALA A 780 4.94 -21.84 21.39
CA ALA A 780 3.69 -21.97 20.65
C ALA A 780 2.67 -20.92 21.12
N PHE A 781 2.53 -20.73 22.44
CA PHE A 781 1.68 -19.69 23.02
C PHE A 781 2.10 -18.28 22.62
N SER A 782 3.39 -17.97 22.57
CA SER A 782 3.89 -16.67 22.09
C SER A 782 3.37 -16.35 20.70
N SER A 783 3.47 -17.29 19.75
CA SER A 783 2.97 -17.10 18.38
C SER A 783 1.46 -16.89 18.32
N VAL A 784 0.69 -17.68 19.08
CA VAL A 784 -0.77 -17.52 19.17
C VAL A 784 -1.15 -16.16 19.76
N SER A 785 -0.45 -15.72 20.81
CA SER A 785 -0.70 -14.42 21.46
C SER A 785 -0.52 -13.27 20.48
N VAL A 786 0.57 -13.26 19.71
CA VAL A 786 0.89 -12.23 18.72
C VAL A 786 -0.19 -12.16 17.64
N VAL A 787 -0.56 -13.30 17.08
CA VAL A 787 -1.58 -13.36 16.01
C VAL A 787 -2.94 -12.94 16.52
N SER A 788 -3.38 -13.48 17.65
CA SER A 788 -4.67 -13.15 18.26
C SER A 788 -4.76 -11.66 18.57
N ASN A 789 -3.68 -11.06 19.09
CA ASN A 789 -3.62 -9.62 19.38
C ASN A 789 -3.73 -8.78 18.10
N ALA A 790 -3.06 -9.17 16.99
CA ALA A 790 -3.18 -8.51 15.70
C ALA A 790 -4.60 -8.58 15.14
N LEU A 791 -5.27 -9.75 15.26
CA LEU A 791 -6.64 -9.94 14.78
C LEU A 791 -7.68 -9.09 15.52
N LEU A 792 -7.39 -8.61 16.75
CA LEU A 792 -8.26 -7.67 17.44
C LEU A 792 -8.48 -6.35 16.69
N LEU A 793 -7.55 -5.96 15.77
CA LEU A 793 -7.74 -4.82 14.89
C LEU A 793 -8.99 -4.96 14.00
N ARG A 794 -9.43 -6.19 13.69
CA ARG A 794 -10.65 -6.43 12.90
C ARG A 794 -11.93 -5.88 13.58
N ARG A 795 -11.89 -5.66 14.89
CA ARG A 795 -12.99 -5.09 15.67
C ARG A 795 -13.04 -3.56 15.62
N TRP A 796 -12.03 -2.95 15.00
CA TRP A 796 -12.03 -1.49 14.85
C TRP A 796 -13.20 -1.05 13.98
N LYS A 797 -13.88 -0.03 14.42
CA LYS A 797 -14.96 0.63 13.70
C LYS A 797 -14.53 2.08 13.52
N GLY A 798 -14.49 2.56 12.29
CA GLY A 798 -14.34 3.98 12.01
C GLY A 798 -15.48 4.76 12.66
N THR A 799 -15.24 6.01 12.92
CA THR A 799 -16.23 6.91 13.51
C THR A 799 -16.97 7.75 12.45
N ALA A 800 -16.40 7.85 11.24
CA ALA A 800 -17.10 8.43 10.09
C ALA A 800 -18.26 7.50 9.66
N LYS A 801 -19.49 7.94 9.97
CA LYS A 801 -20.73 7.27 9.53
C LYS A 801 -21.08 7.63 8.10
#